data_26777392d6a1f21ae91ff3f453185b0b
#
_entry.id   26777392d6a1f21ae91ff3f453185b0b
#
_cell.length_a   1.000
_cell.length_b   1.000
_cell.length_c   1.000
_cell.angle_alpha   90.00
_cell.angle_beta   90.00
_cell.angle_gamma   90.00
#
_symmetry.space_group_name_H-M   'P 1'
#
loop_
_entity.id
_entity.type
_entity.pdbx_description
1 polymer ?
#
loop_
_entity_poly.entity_id
_entity_poly.type
_entity_poly.pdbx_seq_one_letter_code
_entity_poly.pdbx_strand_id
1 'polypeptide(L)'
;MSLELIPIGTILTVLTNQVFKTAQAAKDVLFEKESFKVLSKHLFEIEPVLKELQSRELNDSQAARLALESLESGVKKANNLVEKYKNCARFYLLIRCRYIVKEVQEVTRDIGKSLAALSLANTEVLSQISDQVLKLQNEMQRVELEASHSQLQIVDKLNQGIRDQKRDQGFANDMLEEIARAVGVAVEPSEISKELASFRREKEEAANRKERAEVFFLEQVIELLSRADAARDYEEVKKQYRQRRQVIERYDDREEYIPPLNSFLCCICRSVMTDPVSLCTGTTCERDAIIAWLDSGKRTDPETGEVLEDVSLRSNLLLRQSIEEWRELNYCLNIRSSEAKLSSDVDSSVEEALSQMQYLLGESSINKDWVSIGGLTDRVINILGRSHNRDVKRKILITLKDIVEGHARNKEKVFDSGGWDHIIPCLGRDSSISKAAVELLYELLQERSGWNVSVCRKLSQQCSAIIFLVTLLKGLQRESAQTAEKILMKLFEIDEENISRAAKAGWYKPLIDRIVQVIVVKCSEILEKLTSEDDGIKFFVDEGGAQLELELIITDLLALQQKANSAHNFRRPALRTLLGICKFEAGLVKKAVLTADAVSLVLPLLDDSDSEIREIAINLLFLFSQHEPQGVVEYLLKPRRLEALVGFLENEDKGDVQMAAAGLLANLPKSEGPLTMKLIELDGIDAILKILRTGTIEAKENALSALFRFSDPTNIKSQRILVERGAYPLLVNFLRAGSLTAKARAAALIGTLSMSSPKLTVVKSSSCWCFRPSGNPLCPAHGGICSVTDTFCLLEAKALPDLVKLLSEEEHATAYEAIQTLSTLILDGSPQRGANVLHKADAIKPILETLTWGMNSLKEEALGLLENVFVQKEMVECYGSTARGLLVGLTAGRKVHEDDHLGRKAAKVLTLLERYSRSSTSFPPGL
;
A
#
# COMPACT_ATOMS: atom_id res chain seq x y z
N MET A 1 -57.44 -16.36 23.49
CA MET A 1 -58.53 -15.39 23.27
C MET A 1 -58.67 -15.29 21.77
N SER A 2 -59.86 -15.60 21.27
CA SER A 2 -60.13 -15.47 19.81
C SER A 2 -60.04 -13.97 19.44
N LEU A 3 -59.27 -13.66 18.40
CA LEU A 3 -59.11 -12.30 17.85
C LEU A 3 -60.41 -11.66 17.34
N GLU A 4 -61.53 -12.43 17.35
CA GLU A 4 -62.86 -11.95 16.94
C GLU A 4 -63.42 -10.78 17.74
N LEU A 5 -62.88 -10.50 18.94
CA LEU A 5 -63.34 -9.42 19.81
C LEU A 5 -62.44 -8.16 19.81
N ILE A 6 -61.32 -8.18 19.07
CA ILE A 6 -60.36 -7.04 19.05
C ILE A 6 -60.63 -6.25 17.76
N PRO A 7 -60.74 -4.89 17.85
CA PRO A 7 -60.82 -4.04 16.66
C PRO A 7 -59.61 -4.21 15.74
N ILE A 8 -59.87 -4.34 14.42
CA ILE A 8 -58.83 -4.63 13.42
C ILE A 8 -57.72 -3.55 13.43
N GLY A 9 -58.03 -2.29 13.72
CA GLY A 9 -57.04 -1.21 13.87
C GLY A 9 -56.07 -1.40 15.02
N THR A 10 -56.50 -2.06 16.11
CA THR A 10 -55.61 -2.41 17.25
C THR A 10 -54.64 -3.50 16.86
N ILE A 11 -55.12 -4.51 16.10
CA ILE A 11 -54.26 -5.58 15.56
C ILE A 11 -53.19 -5.00 14.64
N LEU A 12 -53.57 -4.08 13.73
CA LEU A 12 -52.64 -3.41 12.82
C LEU A 12 -51.59 -2.60 13.56
N THR A 13 -51.97 -1.88 14.61
CA THR A 13 -51.03 -1.07 15.40
C THR A 13 -50.00 -1.95 16.09
N VAL A 14 -50.44 -3.07 16.71
CA VAL A 14 -49.54 -4.02 17.38
C VAL A 14 -48.61 -4.69 16.36
N LEU A 15 -49.13 -5.12 15.21
CA LEU A 15 -48.39 -5.78 14.15
C LEU A 15 -47.33 -4.84 13.53
N THR A 16 -47.71 -3.59 13.25
CA THR A 16 -46.76 -2.57 12.72
C THR A 16 -45.58 -2.37 13.66
N ASN A 17 -45.83 -2.22 14.95
CA ASN A 17 -44.77 -2.10 15.96
C ASN A 17 -43.92 -3.35 16.06
N GLN A 18 -44.51 -4.52 15.93
CA GLN A 18 -43.79 -5.80 15.96
C GLN A 18 -42.90 -5.97 14.70
N VAL A 19 -43.40 -5.61 13.52
CA VAL A 19 -42.65 -5.61 12.27
C VAL A 19 -41.43 -4.71 12.39
N PHE A 20 -41.60 -3.47 12.85
CA PHE A 20 -40.51 -2.52 13.04
C PHE A 20 -39.43 -3.05 14.00
N LYS A 21 -39.85 -3.54 15.18
CA LYS A 21 -38.92 -4.12 16.18
C LYS A 21 -38.14 -5.32 15.61
N THR A 22 -38.83 -6.21 14.92
CA THR A 22 -38.22 -7.39 14.31
C THR A 22 -37.25 -6.99 13.19
N ALA A 23 -37.60 -6.01 12.37
CA ALA A 23 -36.72 -5.47 11.33
C ALA A 23 -35.44 -4.87 11.90
N GLN A 24 -35.57 -4.08 12.98
CA GLN A 24 -34.42 -3.49 13.67
C GLN A 24 -33.54 -4.57 14.29
N ALA A 25 -34.12 -5.53 14.99
CA ALA A 25 -33.38 -6.64 15.60
C ALA A 25 -32.65 -7.49 14.56
N ALA A 26 -33.25 -7.73 13.38
CA ALA A 26 -32.63 -8.47 12.28
C ALA A 26 -31.41 -7.74 11.68
N LYS A 27 -31.43 -6.40 11.70
CA LYS A 27 -30.28 -5.58 11.27
C LYS A 27 -29.06 -5.72 12.18
N ASP A 28 -29.31 -5.99 13.46
CA ASP A 28 -28.27 -6.06 14.50
C ASP A 28 -27.61 -7.45 14.62
N VAL A 29 -28.04 -8.45 13.82
CA VAL A 29 -27.43 -9.78 13.79
C VAL A 29 -26.02 -9.70 13.18
N LEU A 30 -25.01 -10.18 13.93
CA LEU A 30 -23.59 -10.03 13.57
C LEU A 30 -23.12 -11.03 12.49
N PHE A 31 -23.77 -12.18 12.37
CA PHE A 31 -23.38 -13.25 11.45
C PHE A 31 -24.48 -13.47 10.40
N GLU A 32 -24.11 -13.95 9.20
CA GLU A 32 -25.02 -14.09 8.03
C GLU A 32 -25.74 -12.75 7.69
N LYS A 33 -24.98 -11.66 7.81
CA LYS A 33 -25.48 -10.29 7.67
C LYS A 33 -26.32 -10.08 6.42
N GLU A 34 -25.96 -10.71 5.31
CA GLU A 34 -26.67 -10.50 4.03
C GLU A 34 -28.08 -11.11 4.09
N SER A 35 -28.23 -12.34 4.60
CA SER A 35 -29.53 -12.98 4.72
C SER A 35 -30.48 -12.25 5.68
N PHE A 36 -29.96 -11.87 6.85
CA PHE A 36 -30.75 -11.09 7.83
C PHE A 36 -30.97 -9.63 7.38
N LYS A 37 -30.07 -9.03 6.61
CA LYS A 37 -30.30 -7.71 5.98
C LYS A 37 -31.44 -7.76 4.97
N VAL A 38 -31.52 -8.82 4.17
CA VAL A 38 -32.64 -9.00 3.21
C VAL A 38 -33.94 -9.12 3.97
N LEU A 39 -34.00 -9.96 5.03
CA LEU A 39 -35.18 -10.06 5.89
C LEU A 39 -35.53 -8.70 6.53
N SER A 40 -34.57 -8.00 7.10
CA SER A 40 -34.74 -6.67 7.69
C SER A 40 -35.29 -5.66 6.69
N LYS A 41 -34.70 -5.62 5.46
CA LYS A 41 -35.15 -4.76 4.37
C LYS A 41 -36.61 -5.00 4.04
N HIS A 42 -36.99 -6.25 3.80
CA HIS A 42 -38.39 -6.59 3.46
C HIS A 42 -39.36 -6.28 4.61
N LEU A 43 -38.98 -6.51 5.86
CA LEU A 43 -39.80 -6.12 7.00
C LEU A 43 -39.97 -4.59 7.09
N PHE A 44 -38.95 -3.79 6.84
CA PHE A 44 -39.09 -2.33 6.78
C PHE A 44 -39.99 -1.87 5.62
N GLU A 45 -39.98 -2.59 4.51
CA GLU A 45 -40.86 -2.30 3.36
C GLU A 45 -42.33 -2.68 3.59
N ILE A 46 -42.62 -3.59 4.54
CA ILE A 46 -43.98 -3.93 4.98
C ILE A 46 -44.58 -2.84 5.88
N GLU A 47 -43.78 -2.16 6.69
CA GLU A 47 -44.25 -1.13 7.65
C GLU A 47 -45.08 -0.02 6.99
N PRO A 48 -44.69 0.61 5.87
CA PRO A 48 -45.53 1.60 5.16
C PRO A 48 -46.83 1.02 4.69
N VAL A 49 -46.87 -0.24 4.22
CA VAL A 49 -48.09 -0.92 3.76
C VAL A 49 -49.09 -1.06 4.92
N LEU A 50 -48.65 -1.47 6.10
CA LEU A 50 -49.47 -1.61 7.28
C LEU A 50 -49.99 -0.24 7.79
N LYS A 51 -49.18 0.81 7.72
CA LYS A 51 -49.56 2.16 8.04
C LYS A 51 -50.63 2.70 7.10
N GLU A 52 -50.51 2.41 5.81
CA GLU A 52 -51.53 2.82 4.82
C GLU A 52 -52.85 2.11 5.05
N LEU A 53 -52.80 0.78 5.36
CA LEU A 53 -54.01 0.02 5.75
C LEU A 53 -54.66 0.59 7.03
N GLN A 54 -53.86 1.06 7.98
CA GLN A 54 -54.35 1.65 9.23
C GLN A 54 -55.02 3.02 8.99
N SER A 55 -54.51 3.82 8.04
CA SER A 55 -55.02 5.16 7.73
C SER A 55 -56.37 5.11 6.97
N ARG A 56 -56.69 4.00 6.31
CA ARG A 56 -57.86 3.85 5.40
C ARG A 56 -58.85 2.83 5.91
N GLU A 57 -59.40 2.94 7.06
CA GLU A 57 -60.45 2.07 7.62
C GLU A 57 -60.61 0.72 6.88
N LEU A 58 -59.77 -0.26 7.28
CA LEU A 58 -59.78 -1.61 6.67
C LEU A 58 -61.16 -2.25 6.76
N ASN A 59 -61.64 -2.81 5.67
CA ASN A 59 -62.90 -3.58 5.65
C ASN A 59 -62.72 -4.78 6.61
N ASP A 60 -63.51 -4.83 7.69
CA ASP A 60 -63.45 -5.88 8.70
C ASP A 60 -64.10 -7.18 8.19
N SER A 61 -63.44 -7.81 7.22
CA SER A 61 -63.82 -9.08 6.66
C SER A 61 -63.06 -10.23 7.35
N GLN A 62 -63.68 -11.40 7.42
CA GLN A 62 -63.07 -12.59 7.95
C GLN A 62 -61.79 -12.96 7.19
N ALA A 63 -61.75 -12.72 5.87
CA ALA A 63 -60.54 -12.95 5.06
C ALA A 63 -59.42 -12.02 5.44
N ALA A 64 -59.68 -10.74 5.70
CA ALA A 64 -58.69 -9.78 6.15
C ALA A 64 -58.12 -10.13 7.54
N ARG A 65 -58.96 -10.59 8.46
CA ARG A 65 -58.55 -11.04 9.78
C ARG A 65 -57.61 -12.24 9.70
N LEU A 66 -57.98 -13.28 8.93
CA LEU A 66 -57.16 -14.46 8.71
C LEU A 66 -55.80 -14.13 8.08
N ALA A 67 -55.77 -13.22 7.11
CA ALA A 67 -54.56 -12.76 6.47
C ALA A 67 -53.63 -12.01 7.46
N LEU A 68 -54.21 -11.13 8.32
CA LEU A 68 -53.43 -10.47 9.36
C LEU A 68 -52.90 -11.42 10.43
N GLU A 69 -53.69 -12.43 10.85
CA GLU A 69 -53.25 -13.47 11.76
C GLU A 69 -52.08 -14.30 11.17
N SER A 70 -52.15 -14.61 9.88
CA SER A 70 -51.09 -15.30 9.17
C SER A 70 -49.81 -14.44 9.13
N LEU A 71 -49.95 -13.15 8.82
CA LEU A 71 -48.83 -12.20 8.79
C LEU A 71 -48.21 -12.02 10.18
N GLU A 72 -49.05 -11.88 11.23
CA GLU A 72 -48.56 -11.83 12.62
C GLU A 72 -47.80 -13.08 13.01
N SER A 73 -48.29 -14.25 12.65
CA SER A 73 -47.63 -15.53 12.87
C SER A 73 -46.25 -15.56 12.15
N GLY A 74 -46.19 -15.10 10.89
CA GLY A 74 -44.96 -15.01 10.11
C GLY A 74 -43.94 -14.07 10.77
N VAL A 75 -44.38 -12.88 11.20
CA VAL A 75 -43.54 -11.89 11.90
C VAL A 75 -43.06 -12.41 13.26
N LYS A 76 -43.93 -13.12 14.01
CA LYS A 76 -43.53 -13.79 15.26
C LYS A 76 -42.48 -14.86 15.02
N LYS A 77 -42.60 -15.66 13.96
CA LYS A 77 -41.59 -16.64 13.56
C LYS A 77 -40.28 -15.93 13.21
N ALA A 78 -40.32 -14.82 12.45
CA ALA A 78 -39.14 -14.02 12.14
C ALA A 78 -38.47 -13.47 13.39
N ASN A 79 -39.26 -12.92 14.34
CA ASN A 79 -38.70 -12.43 15.60
C ASN A 79 -38.05 -13.54 16.43
N ASN A 80 -38.70 -14.69 16.53
CA ASN A 80 -38.14 -15.84 17.27
C ASN A 80 -36.84 -16.34 16.61
N LEU A 81 -36.78 -16.29 15.27
CA LEU A 81 -35.58 -16.66 14.51
C LEU A 81 -34.43 -15.69 14.78
N VAL A 82 -34.72 -14.38 14.75
CA VAL A 82 -33.73 -13.33 15.05
C VAL A 82 -33.21 -13.46 16.49
N GLU A 83 -34.11 -13.59 17.48
CA GLU A 83 -33.72 -13.73 18.87
C GLU A 83 -32.95 -15.02 19.12
N LYS A 84 -33.30 -16.12 18.45
CA LYS A 84 -32.57 -17.41 18.50
C LYS A 84 -31.11 -17.23 18.10
N TYR A 85 -30.84 -16.54 16.96
CA TYR A 85 -29.48 -16.47 16.41
C TYR A 85 -28.68 -15.24 16.84
N LYS A 86 -29.30 -14.23 17.44
CA LYS A 86 -28.62 -13.01 17.89
C LYS A 86 -27.54 -13.28 18.93
N ASN A 87 -27.76 -14.24 19.84
CA ASN A 87 -26.88 -14.53 20.99
C ASN A 87 -26.13 -15.86 20.86
N CYS A 88 -26.22 -16.56 19.74
CA CYS A 88 -25.53 -17.83 19.51
C CYS A 88 -24.02 -17.64 19.37
N ALA A 89 -23.25 -18.67 19.74
CA ALA A 89 -21.80 -18.74 19.50
C ALA A 89 -21.50 -18.58 18.00
N ARG A 90 -20.51 -17.75 17.66
CA ARG A 90 -20.14 -17.47 16.25
C ARG A 90 -19.72 -18.74 15.50
N PHE A 91 -19.03 -19.66 16.19
CA PHE A 91 -18.66 -20.97 15.65
C PHE A 91 -19.89 -21.80 15.29
N TYR A 92 -20.91 -21.81 16.17
CA TYR A 92 -22.18 -22.48 15.88
C TYR A 92 -22.88 -21.90 14.66
N LEU A 93 -22.93 -20.57 14.54
CA LEU A 93 -23.54 -19.89 13.42
C LEU A 93 -22.87 -20.25 12.08
N LEU A 94 -21.55 -20.31 12.03
CA LEU A 94 -20.82 -20.72 10.82
C LEU A 94 -21.13 -22.16 10.43
N ILE A 95 -21.09 -23.06 11.39
CA ILE A 95 -21.30 -24.49 11.13
C ILE A 95 -22.74 -24.75 10.66
N ARG A 96 -23.68 -23.95 11.13
CA ARG A 96 -25.12 -24.04 10.77
C ARG A 96 -25.53 -23.08 9.65
N CYS A 97 -24.61 -22.39 8.98
CA CYS A 97 -24.91 -21.34 8.01
C CYS A 97 -25.93 -21.77 6.94
N ARG A 98 -25.81 -22.98 6.36
CA ARG A 98 -26.79 -23.51 5.38
C ARG A 98 -28.20 -23.61 5.94
N TYR A 99 -28.33 -24.08 7.18
CA TYR A 99 -29.60 -24.26 7.85
C TYR A 99 -30.24 -22.90 8.21
N ILE A 100 -29.45 -21.99 8.74
CA ILE A 100 -29.87 -20.63 9.07
C ILE A 100 -30.39 -19.89 7.85
N VAL A 101 -29.63 -19.92 6.76
CA VAL A 101 -30.03 -19.27 5.49
C VAL A 101 -31.34 -19.83 4.99
N LYS A 102 -31.55 -21.15 5.05
CA LYS A 102 -32.81 -21.82 4.67
C LYS A 102 -33.98 -21.39 5.55
N GLU A 103 -33.81 -21.35 6.88
CA GLU A 103 -34.85 -20.89 7.81
C GLU A 103 -35.24 -19.42 7.56
N VAL A 104 -34.25 -18.53 7.32
CA VAL A 104 -34.51 -17.11 6.97
C VAL A 104 -35.28 -17.02 5.65
N GLN A 105 -34.89 -17.81 4.65
CA GLN A 105 -35.56 -17.84 3.36
C GLN A 105 -37.02 -18.34 3.47
N GLU A 106 -37.24 -19.41 4.25
CA GLU A 106 -38.60 -19.97 4.46
C GLU A 106 -39.50 -18.95 5.18
N VAL A 107 -39.02 -18.32 6.25
CA VAL A 107 -39.78 -17.30 6.98
C VAL A 107 -40.07 -16.09 6.10
N THR A 108 -39.11 -15.64 5.29
CA THR A 108 -39.29 -14.53 4.35
C THR A 108 -40.38 -14.86 3.31
N ARG A 109 -40.34 -16.05 2.76
CA ARG A 109 -41.36 -16.51 1.80
C ARG A 109 -42.76 -16.67 2.41
N ASP A 110 -42.83 -17.12 3.67
CA ASP A 110 -44.11 -17.26 4.39
C ASP A 110 -44.73 -15.90 4.67
N ILE A 111 -43.95 -14.91 5.06
CA ILE A 111 -44.39 -13.51 5.23
C ILE A 111 -44.88 -12.98 3.87
N GLY A 112 -44.15 -13.23 2.78
CA GLY A 112 -44.58 -12.84 1.43
C GLY A 112 -45.90 -13.46 0.99
N LYS A 113 -46.19 -14.74 1.35
CA LYS A 113 -47.49 -15.38 1.11
C LYS A 113 -48.61 -14.74 1.92
N SER A 114 -48.33 -14.41 3.20
CA SER A 114 -49.33 -13.76 4.07
C SER A 114 -49.65 -12.34 3.57
N LEU A 115 -48.63 -11.61 3.07
CA LEU A 115 -48.81 -10.28 2.45
C LEU A 115 -49.63 -10.40 1.17
N ALA A 116 -49.48 -11.45 0.37
CA ALA A 116 -50.31 -11.73 -0.80
C ALA A 116 -51.78 -11.95 -0.42
N ALA A 117 -52.05 -12.78 0.59
CA ALA A 117 -53.37 -13.02 1.08
C ALA A 117 -54.05 -11.72 1.60
N LEU A 118 -53.30 -10.88 2.29
CA LEU A 118 -53.74 -9.57 2.79
C LEU A 118 -54.05 -8.62 1.62
N SER A 119 -53.23 -8.59 0.59
CA SER A 119 -53.47 -7.79 -0.64
C SER A 119 -54.73 -8.23 -1.38
N LEU A 120 -54.96 -9.52 -1.52
CA LEU A 120 -56.14 -10.06 -2.17
C LEU A 120 -57.43 -9.75 -1.37
N ALA A 121 -57.37 -9.77 -0.04
CA ALA A 121 -58.51 -9.44 0.82
C ALA A 121 -58.86 -7.96 0.86
N ASN A 122 -57.98 -7.05 0.41
CA ASN A 122 -58.12 -5.63 0.50
C ASN A 122 -57.75 -4.89 -0.79
N THR A 123 -58.12 -5.41 -1.95
CA THR A 123 -57.74 -4.87 -3.27
C THR A 123 -58.21 -3.44 -3.49
N GLU A 124 -59.38 -3.05 -3.00
CA GLU A 124 -59.91 -1.67 -3.13
C GLU A 124 -59.12 -0.65 -2.34
N VAL A 125 -58.70 -1.01 -1.12
CA VAL A 125 -57.93 -0.13 -0.21
C VAL A 125 -56.47 0.02 -0.66
N LEU A 126 -55.88 -1.00 -1.21
CA LEU A 126 -54.51 -1.06 -1.67
C LEU A 126 -54.28 -0.58 -3.10
N SER A 127 -55.35 -0.16 -3.82
CA SER A 127 -55.25 0.20 -5.24
C SER A 127 -54.18 1.25 -5.59
N GLN A 128 -53.88 2.19 -4.71
CA GLN A 128 -52.84 3.21 -4.95
C GLN A 128 -51.40 2.76 -4.71
N ILE A 129 -51.19 1.71 -3.93
CA ILE A 129 -49.88 1.12 -3.64
C ILE A 129 -49.78 -0.32 -4.17
N SER A 130 -50.74 -0.71 -5.00
CA SER A 130 -50.81 -2.06 -5.53
C SER A 130 -49.49 -2.57 -6.17
N ASP A 131 -48.85 -1.73 -7.00
CA ASP A 131 -47.63 -2.09 -7.68
C ASP A 131 -46.48 -2.30 -6.70
N GLN A 132 -46.40 -1.50 -5.64
CA GLN A 132 -45.36 -1.61 -4.59
C GLN A 132 -45.58 -2.90 -3.78
N VAL A 133 -46.80 -3.20 -3.40
CA VAL A 133 -47.17 -4.41 -2.65
C VAL A 133 -46.92 -5.65 -3.50
N LEU A 134 -47.34 -5.67 -4.78
CA LEU A 134 -47.08 -6.75 -5.69
C LEU A 134 -45.60 -7.01 -5.94
N LYS A 135 -44.82 -5.93 -6.06
CA LYS A 135 -43.37 -6.02 -6.20
C LYS A 135 -42.72 -6.63 -4.95
N LEU A 136 -43.04 -6.12 -3.77
CA LEU A 136 -42.53 -6.61 -2.49
C LEU A 136 -42.90 -8.07 -2.25
N GLN A 137 -44.19 -8.43 -2.50
CA GLN A 137 -44.69 -9.80 -2.42
C GLN A 137 -43.92 -10.73 -3.33
N ASN A 138 -43.70 -10.35 -4.60
CA ASN A 138 -42.95 -11.14 -5.57
C ASN A 138 -41.48 -11.30 -5.19
N GLU A 139 -40.84 -10.21 -4.69
CA GLU A 139 -39.48 -10.27 -4.21
C GLU A 139 -39.35 -11.23 -3.02
N MET A 140 -40.22 -11.15 -2.03
CA MET A 140 -40.23 -12.03 -0.87
C MET A 140 -40.53 -13.52 -1.21
N GLN A 141 -41.43 -13.78 -2.11
CA GLN A 141 -41.76 -15.15 -2.52
C GLN A 141 -40.66 -15.81 -3.36
N ARG A 142 -39.94 -15.01 -4.16
CA ARG A 142 -38.84 -15.48 -5.03
C ARG A 142 -37.48 -15.35 -4.41
N VAL A 143 -37.40 -14.93 -3.16
CA VAL A 143 -36.10 -14.75 -2.52
C VAL A 143 -35.32 -16.04 -2.52
N GLU A 144 -34.10 -16.00 -3.05
CA GLU A 144 -33.11 -17.06 -2.99
C GLU A 144 -31.91 -16.54 -2.23
N LEU A 145 -31.62 -17.19 -1.12
CA LEU A 145 -30.51 -16.85 -0.25
C LEU A 145 -29.53 -18.02 -0.24
N GLU A 146 -28.26 -17.70 -0.35
CA GLU A 146 -27.17 -18.68 -0.28
C GLU A 146 -26.15 -18.25 0.75
N ALA A 147 -25.62 -19.22 1.49
CA ALA A 147 -24.47 -18.97 2.35
C ALA A 147 -23.23 -18.70 1.50
N SER A 148 -22.31 -17.89 2.02
CA SER A 148 -21.06 -17.56 1.32
C SER A 148 -20.31 -18.82 0.89
N HIS A 149 -19.78 -18.84 -0.33
CA HIS A 149 -19.03 -19.97 -0.87
C HIS A 149 -17.83 -20.34 0.01
N SER A 150 -17.14 -19.36 0.56
CA SER A 150 -16.04 -19.57 1.48
C SER A 150 -16.46 -20.24 2.79
N GLN A 151 -17.62 -19.86 3.35
CA GLN A 151 -18.18 -20.49 4.55
C GLN A 151 -18.59 -21.94 4.28
N LEU A 152 -19.19 -22.18 3.12
CA LEU A 152 -19.59 -23.54 2.71
C LEU A 152 -18.35 -24.44 2.56
N GLN A 153 -17.26 -23.96 1.99
CA GLN A 153 -16.01 -24.72 1.86
C GLN A 153 -15.45 -25.12 3.21
N ILE A 154 -15.45 -24.22 4.19
CA ILE A 154 -14.99 -24.51 5.56
C ILE A 154 -15.85 -25.59 6.20
N VAL A 155 -17.18 -25.48 6.09
CA VAL A 155 -18.13 -26.47 6.66
C VAL A 155 -17.98 -27.84 5.98
N ASP A 156 -17.77 -27.87 4.66
CA ASP A 156 -17.56 -29.11 3.93
C ASP A 156 -16.24 -29.77 4.30
N LYS A 157 -15.15 -29.00 4.46
CA LYS A 157 -13.86 -29.48 4.91
C LYS A 157 -13.93 -30.05 6.34
N LEU A 158 -14.65 -29.36 7.23
CA LEU A 158 -14.91 -29.83 8.59
C LEU A 158 -15.69 -31.16 8.59
N ASN A 159 -16.78 -31.23 7.83
CA ASN A 159 -17.60 -32.43 7.71
C ASN A 159 -16.82 -33.61 7.11
N GLN A 160 -15.96 -33.34 6.12
CA GLN A 160 -15.08 -34.34 5.57
C GLN A 160 -14.07 -34.85 6.61
N GLY A 161 -13.43 -33.94 7.35
CA GLY A 161 -12.49 -34.29 8.42
C GLY A 161 -13.14 -35.15 9.52
N ILE A 162 -14.40 -34.87 9.86
CA ILE A 162 -15.18 -35.68 10.80
C ILE A 162 -15.47 -37.08 10.25
N ARG A 163 -15.88 -37.19 8.97
CA ARG A 163 -16.14 -38.48 8.31
C ARG A 163 -14.89 -39.32 8.19
N ASP A 164 -13.78 -38.69 7.76
CA ASP A 164 -12.49 -39.35 7.57
C ASP A 164 -11.79 -39.60 8.90
N GLN A 165 -12.44 -39.29 10.04
CA GLN A 165 -11.91 -39.42 11.39
C GLN A 165 -10.52 -38.83 11.57
N LYS A 166 -10.26 -37.71 10.89
CA LYS A 166 -9.01 -36.97 11.04
C LYS A 166 -8.87 -36.47 12.47
N ARG A 167 -7.98 -37.07 13.21
CA ARG A 167 -7.77 -36.81 14.64
C ARG A 167 -6.44 -36.15 14.93
N ASP A 168 -5.69 -35.79 13.88
CA ASP A 168 -4.41 -35.13 14.04
C ASP A 168 -4.60 -33.69 14.48
N GLN A 169 -3.67 -33.24 15.32
CA GLN A 169 -3.70 -31.92 15.91
C GLN A 169 -3.47 -30.80 14.86
N GLY A 170 -2.68 -31.07 13.82
CA GLY A 170 -2.46 -30.16 12.71
C GLY A 170 -3.75 -29.79 12.03
N PHE A 171 -4.57 -30.80 11.67
CA PHE A 171 -5.87 -30.55 11.08
C PHE A 171 -6.82 -29.79 12.01
N ALA A 172 -6.81 -30.11 13.34
CA ALA A 172 -7.61 -29.37 14.32
C ALA A 172 -7.19 -27.91 14.43
N ASN A 173 -5.89 -27.62 14.40
CA ASN A 173 -5.34 -26.27 14.38
C ASN A 173 -5.78 -25.50 13.13
N ASP A 174 -5.61 -26.09 11.95
CA ASP A 174 -5.99 -25.48 10.67
C ASP A 174 -7.48 -25.17 10.62
N MET A 175 -8.33 -26.12 11.04
CA MET A 175 -9.78 -25.94 11.08
C MET A 175 -10.22 -24.87 12.07
N LEU A 176 -9.64 -24.84 13.26
CA LEU A 176 -9.95 -23.83 14.26
C LEU A 176 -9.57 -22.42 13.75
N GLU A 177 -8.42 -22.30 13.10
CA GLU A 177 -7.97 -21.04 12.53
C GLU A 177 -8.86 -20.58 11.36
N GLU A 178 -9.19 -21.47 10.44
CA GLU A 178 -10.10 -21.16 9.33
C GLU A 178 -11.47 -20.70 9.82
N ILE A 179 -12.03 -21.41 10.82
CA ILE A 179 -13.30 -21.07 11.47
C ILE A 179 -13.19 -19.69 12.15
N ALA A 180 -12.18 -19.48 13.00
CA ALA A 180 -11.99 -18.25 13.74
C ALA A 180 -11.84 -17.03 12.82
N ARG A 181 -11.04 -17.18 11.75
CA ARG A 181 -10.86 -16.14 10.72
C ARG A 181 -12.18 -15.82 9.98
N ALA A 182 -12.95 -16.84 9.62
CA ALA A 182 -14.21 -16.66 8.91
C ALA A 182 -15.27 -15.92 9.75
N VAL A 183 -15.25 -16.09 11.08
CA VAL A 183 -16.21 -15.46 11.98
C VAL A 183 -15.66 -14.18 12.67
N GLY A 184 -14.40 -13.81 12.39
CA GLY A 184 -13.76 -12.63 12.94
C GLY A 184 -13.46 -12.74 14.44
N VAL A 185 -13.07 -13.93 14.90
CA VAL A 185 -12.60 -14.21 16.26
C VAL A 185 -11.08 -14.29 16.25
N ALA A 186 -10.42 -13.62 17.19
CA ALA A 186 -8.97 -13.73 17.33
C ALA A 186 -8.57 -15.16 17.75
N VAL A 187 -7.48 -15.68 17.16
CA VAL A 187 -6.96 -17.02 17.49
C VAL A 187 -6.13 -16.94 18.77
N GLU A 188 -6.72 -16.34 19.81
CA GLU A 188 -6.14 -16.27 21.14
C GLU A 188 -6.82 -17.28 22.06
N PRO A 189 -6.09 -17.96 22.97
CA PRO A 189 -6.67 -18.97 23.84
C PRO A 189 -7.87 -18.48 24.67
N SER A 190 -7.85 -17.22 25.09
CA SER A 190 -8.95 -16.62 25.87
C SER A 190 -10.24 -16.47 25.05
N GLU A 191 -10.13 -16.00 23.80
CA GLU A 191 -11.28 -15.81 22.92
C GLU A 191 -11.80 -17.16 22.39
N ILE A 192 -10.92 -18.05 22.00
CA ILE A 192 -11.28 -19.41 21.58
C ILE A 192 -11.96 -20.18 22.70
N SER A 193 -11.46 -20.09 23.95
CA SER A 193 -12.09 -20.73 25.10
C SER A 193 -13.51 -20.20 25.36
N LYS A 194 -13.74 -18.88 25.22
CA LYS A 194 -15.08 -18.27 25.33
C LYS A 194 -16.03 -18.80 24.25
N GLU A 195 -15.58 -18.82 23.00
CA GLU A 195 -16.38 -19.32 21.88
C GLU A 195 -16.70 -20.81 22.04
N LEU A 196 -15.74 -21.65 22.44
CA LEU A 196 -15.97 -23.06 22.69
C LEU A 196 -16.89 -23.31 23.90
N ALA A 197 -16.78 -22.51 24.97
CA ALA A 197 -17.71 -22.56 26.11
C ALA A 197 -19.13 -22.17 25.67
N SER A 198 -19.28 -21.16 24.83
CA SER A 198 -20.58 -20.82 24.23
C SER A 198 -21.10 -21.91 23.33
N PHE A 199 -20.23 -22.53 22.52
CA PHE A 199 -20.60 -23.63 21.63
C PHE A 199 -21.03 -24.88 22.41
N ARG A 200 -20.43 -25.18 23.60
CA ARG A 200 -20.88 -26.24 24.50
C ARG A 200 -22.27 -25.95 25.06
N ARG A 201 -22.61 -24.69 25.37
CA ARG A 201 -23.97 -24.31 25.80
C ARG A 201 -25.00 -24.59 24.71
N GLU A 202 -24.69 -24.30 23.44
CA GLU A 202 -25.56 -24.62 22.32
C GLU A 202 -25.83 -26.13 22.22
N LYS A 203 -24.80 -26.99 22.48
CA LYS A 203 -24.97 -28.43 22.57
C LYS A 203 -25.93 -28.83 23.69
N GLU A 204 -25.81 -28.23 24.88
CA GLU A 204 -26.72 -28.48 26.01
C GLU A 204 -28.15 -28.04 25.70
N GLU A 205 -28.33 -26.92 25.07
CA GLU A 205 -29.66 -26.45 24.62
C GLU A 205 -30.28 -27.38 23.58
N ALA A 206 -29.48 -27.89 22.61
CA ALA A 206 -29.93 -28.90 21.66
C ALA A 206 -30.32 -30.22 22.36
N ALA A 207 -29.58 -30.60 23.41
CA ALA A 207 -29.93 -31.76 24.22
C ALA A 207 -31.26 -31.56 24.96
N ASN A 208 -31.51 -30.39 25.52
CA ASN A 208 -32.77 -30.04 26.17
C ASN A 208 -33.96 -30.07 25.20
N ARG A 209 -33.72 -29.70 23.92
CA ARG A 209 -34.71 -29.81 22.85
C ARG A 209 -34.88 -31.23 22.31
N LYS A 210 -34.12 -32.22 22.82
CA LYS A 210 -34.09 -33.62 22.40
C LYS A 210 -33.66 -33.85 20.95
N GLU A 211 -32.85 -32.96 20.40
CA GLU A 211 -32.31 -33.00 19.02
C GLU A 211 -31.07 -33.91 18.98
N ARG A 212 -31.25 -35.23 19.11
CA ARG A 212 -30.17 -36.21 19.30
C ARG A 212 -29.10 -36.18 18.17
N ALA A 213 -29.52 -36.00 16.94
CA ALA A 213 -28.58 -35.95 15.80
C ALA A 213 -27.70 -34.70 15.84
N GLU A 214 -28.27 -33.57 16.27
CA GLU A 214 -27.55 -32.33 16.43
C GLU A 214 -26.55 -32.41 17.57
N VAL A 215 -26.98 -32.91 18.70
CA VAL A 215 -26.10 -33.12 19.90
C VAL A 215 -24.89 -33.96 19.50
N PHE A 216 -25.10 -35.07 18.79
CA PHE A 216 -24.02 -35.95 18.35
C PHE A 216 -23.05 -35.24 17.38
N PHE A 217 -23.57 -34.48 16.43
CA PHE A 217 -22.76 -33.72 15.49
C PHE A 217 -21.95 -32.63 16.19
N LEU A 218 -22.58 -31.83 17.05
CA LEU A 218 -21.91 -30.79 17.82
C LEU A 218 -20.82 -31.35 18.75
N GLU A 219 -21.06 -32.54 19.31
CA GLU A 219 -20.08 -33.24 20.15
C GLU A 219 -18.81 -33.61 19.35
N GLN A 220 -18.96 -34.15 18.13
CA GLN A 220 -17.83 -34.45 17.25
C GLN A 220 -17.03 -33.21 16.86
N VAL A 221 -17.73 -32.11 16.56
CA VAL A 221 -17.09 -30.83 16.24
C VAL A 221 -16.32 -30.28 17.44
N ILE A 222 -16.93 -30.27 18.63
CA ILE A 222 -16.28 -29.82 19.86
C ILE A 222 -15.07 -30.70 20.18
N GLU A 223 -15.18 -32.02 20.03
CA GLU A 223 -14.07 -32.94 20.25
C GLU A 223 -12.90 -32.64 19.30
N LEU A 224 -13.19 -32.43 18.00
CA LEU A 224 -12.16 -32.10 17.03
C LEU A 224 -11.49 -30.77 17.34
N LEU A 225 -12.26 -29.69 17.53
CA LEU A 225 -11.72 -28.34 17.75
C LEU A 225 -11.00 -28.22 19.10
N SER A 226 -11.42 -28.99 20.13
CA SER A 226 -10.76 -29.01 21.46
C SER A 226 -9.34 -29.59 21.42
N ARG A 227 -8.95 -30.25 20.33
CA ARG A 227 -7.58 -30.77 20.13
C ARG A 227 -6.61 -29.69 19.65
N ALA A 228 -7.12 -28.58 19.13
CA ALA A 228 -6.27 -27.47 18.71
C ALA A 228 -5.54 -26.82 19.90
N ASP A 229 -4.31 -26.38 19.70
CA ASP A 229 -3.48 -25.77 20.75
C ASP A 229 -4.12 -24.53 21.37
N ALA A 230 -4.75 -23.69 20.58
CA ALA A 230 -5.46 -22.50 21.06
C ALA A 230 -6.73 -22.80 21.86
N ALA A 231 -7.24 -24.03 21.77
CA ALA A 231 -8.44 -24.47 22.47
C ALA A 231 -8.14 -25.12 23.85
N ARG A 232 -6.86 -25.40 24.14
CA ARG A 232 -6.46 -26.03 25.38
C ARG A 232 -6.55 -25.05 26.54
N ASP A 233 -7.23 -25.47 27.59
CA ASP A 233 -7.21 -24.74 28.85
C ASP A 233 -5.86 -24.96 29.56
N TYR A 234 -5.07 -23.91 29.65
CA TYR A 234 -3.73 -23.95 30.26
C TYR A 234 -3.74 -24.33 31.72
N GLU A 235 -4.73 -23.94 32.50
CA GLU A 235 -4.81 -24.30 33.91
C GLU A 235 -5.12 -25.80 34.09
N GLU A 236 -5.91 -26.38 33.18
CA GLU A 236 -6.16 -27.81 33.19
C GLU A 236 -4.91 -28.58 32.76
N VAL A 237 -4.19 -28.17 31.75
CA VAL A 237 -2.89 -28.75 31.34
C VAL A 237 -1.88 -28.67 32.48
N LYS A 238 -1.81 -27.55 33.20
CA LYS A 238 -0.93 -27.35 34.34
C LYS A 238 -1.33 -28.23 35.54
N LYS A 239 -2.62 -28.40 35.78
CA LYS A 239 -3.15 -29.31 36.80
C LYS A 239 -2.82 -30.74 36.46
N GLN A 240 -3.02 -31.17 35.22
CA GLN A 240 -2.67 -32.49 34.71
C GLN A 240 -1.17 -32.78 34.90
N TYR A 241 -0.30 -31.86 34.48
CA TYR A 241 1.15 -31.98 34.66
C TYR A 241 1.50 -32.16 36.17
N ARG A 242 0.93 -31.33 37.03
CA ARG A 242 1.18 -31.43 38.48
C ARG A 242 0.72 -32.77 39.05
N GLN A 243 -0.45 -33.29 38.63
CA GLN A 243 -0.93 -34.60 39.03
C GLN A 243 0.02 -35.71 38.58
N ARG A 244 0.47 -35.69 37.31
CA ARG A 244 1.43 -36.68 36.81
C ARG A 244 2.77 -36.59 37.55
N ARG A 245 3.22 -35.34 37.78
CA ARG A 245 4.47 -35.12 38.52
C ARG A 245 4.41 -35.67 39.96
N GLN A 246 3.31 -35.53 40.68
CA GLN A 246 3.10 -36.12 42.01
C GLN A 246 3.17 -37.67 41.99
N VAL A 247 2.67 -38.28 40.93
CA VAL A 247 2.74 -39.74 40.80
C VAL A 247 4.19 -40.19 40.62
N ILE A 248 4.99 -39.50 39.79
CA ILE A 248 6.39 -39.86 39.53
C ILE A 248 7.32 -39.58 40.71
N GLU A 249 6.94 -38.73 41.69
CA GLU A 249 7.70 -38.53 42.95
C GLU A 249 7.87 -39.81 43.78
N ARG A 250 7.04 -40.82 43.50
CA ARG A 250 7.13 -42.14 44.13
C ARG A 250 8.16 -43.07 43.50
N TYR A 251 8.67 -42.71 42.32
CA TYR A 251 9.67 -43.46 41.59
C TYR A 251 11.07 -42.93 41.91
N ASP A 252 12.07 -43.83 41.91
CA ASP A 252 13.47 -43.47 42.16
C ASP A 252 13.90 -42.36 41.14
N ASP A 253 14.68 -41.43 41.62
CA ASP A 253 15.22 -40.35 40.77
C ASP A 253 16.12 -40.85 39.62
N ARG A 254 16.55 -42.09 39.68
CA ARG A 254 17.33 -42.75 38.61
C ARG A 254 16.48 -43.46 37.55
N GLU A 255 15.16 -43.61 37.80
CA GLU A 255 14.27 -44.25 36.84
C GLU A 255 13.88 -43.24 35.75
N GLU A 256 14.29 -43.57 34.52
CA GLU A 256 13.96 -42.73 33.32
C GLU A 256 12.81 -43.30 32.50
N TYR A 257 12.35 -44.54 32.77
CA TYR A 257 11.37 -45.24 31.95
C TYR A 257 10.54 -46.24 32.75
N ILE A 258 9.22 -46.20 32.62
CA ILE A 258 8.26 -47.18 33.10
C ILE A 258 7.91 -48.13 31.96
N PRO A 259 8.18 -49.44 32.07
CA PRO A 259 7.84 -50.39 31.00
C PRO A 259 6.32 -50.47 30.78
N PRO A 260 5.83 -50.69 29.53
CA PRO A 260 4.41 -50.84 29.26
C PRO A 260 3.88 -52.16 29.87
N LEU A 261 2.61 -52.13 30.27
CA LEU A 261 1.92 -53.37 30.64
C LEU A 261 1.72 -54.23 29.39
N ASN A 262 1.71 -55.56 29.55
CA ASN A 262 1.50 -56.50 28.43
C ASN A 262 0.15 -56.22 27.72
N SER A 263 -0.88 -55.77 28.45
CA SER A 263 -2.17 -55.39 27.86
C SER A 263 -2.14 -54.15 26.96
N PHE A 264 -1.04 -53.40 27.00
CA PHE A 264 -0.84 -52.21 26.11
C PHE A 264 -0.23 -52.59 24.79
N LEU A 265 0.31 -53.82 24.67
CA LEU A 265 0.96 -54.29 23.45
C LEU A 265 -0.05 -55.01 22.55
N CYS A 266 -0.06 -54.62 21.30
CA CYS A 266 -0.86 -55.30 20.27
C CYS A 266 -0.36 -56.71 20.04
N CYS A 267 -1.24 -57.73 19.99
CA CYS A 267 -0.89 -59.12 19.73
C CYS A 267 -0.35 -59.33 18.30
N ILE A 268 -0.68 -58.49 17.34
CA ILE A 268 -0.25 -58.58 15.95
C ILE A 268 1.11 -57.92 15.70
N CYS A 269 1.24 -56.64 15.99
CA CYS A 269 2.46 -55.84 15.72
C CYS A 269 3.43 -55.75 16.88
N ARG A 270 3.07 -56.22 18.07
CA ARG A 270 3.91 -56.23 19.31
C ARG A 270 4.35 -54.86 19.79
N SER A 271 3.76 -53.77 19.26
CA SER A 271 4.00 -52.40 19.67
C SER A 271 2.90 -51.90 20.61
N VAL A 272 3.20 -50.87 21.41
CA VAL A 272 2.19 -50.19 22.24
C VAL A 272 1.11 -49.58 21.34
N MET A 273 -0.14 -49.94 21.67
CA MET A 273 -1.28 -49.49 20.86
C MET A 273 -1.51 -47.96 20.96
N THR A 274 -1.92 -47.41 19.86
CA THR A 274 -2.33 -45.98 19.71
C THR A 274 -3.84 -45.86 19.59
N ASP A 275 -4.48 -46.77 18.83
CA ASP A 275 -5.93 -46.83 18.68
C ASP A 275 -6.42 -48.27 18.95
N PRO A 276 -6.49 -48.68 20.25
CA PRO A 276 -6.92 -49.99 20.62
C PRO A 276 -8.38 -50.23 20.28
N VAL A 277 -8.65 -51.32 19.58
CA VAL A 277 -10.01 -51.79 19.21
C VAL A 277 -10.23 -53.19 19.69
N SER A 278 -11.42 -53.48 20.28
CA SER A 278 -11.79 -54.79 20.77
C SER A 278 -12.64 -55.52 19.71
N LEU A 279 -12.34 -56.79 19.53
CA LEU A 279 -13.10 -57.78 18.72
C LEU A 279 -14.29 -58.30 19.50
N CYS A 280 -15.19 -59.04 18.82
CA CYS A 280 -16.31 -59.72 19.48
C CYS A 280 -15.86 -60.80 20.51
N THR A 281 -14.67 -61.35 20.35
CA THR A 281 -14.03 -62.31 21.27
C THR A 281 -13.48 -61.68 22.54
N GLY A 282 -13.37 -60.34 22.61
CA GLY A 282 -12.76 -59.60 23.70
C GLY A 282 -11.29 -59.25 23.50
N THR A 283 -10.61 -59.84 22.52
CA THR A 283 -9.21 -59.53 22.19
C THR A 283 -9.11 -58.08 21.72
N THR A 284 -8.10 -57.35 22.14
CA THR A 284 -7.87 -55.97 21.76
C THR A 284 -6.58 -55.83 20.96
N CYS A 285 -6.66 -55.18 19.82
CA CYS A 285 -5.55 -54.98 18.88
C CYS A 285 -5.45 -53.52 18.44
N GLU A 286 -4.29 -53.13 17.86
CA GLU A 286 -4.15 -51.90 17.12
C GLU A 286 -5.08 -51.88 15.92
N ARG A 287 -5.86 -50.80 15.68
CA ARG A 287 -6.85 -50.70 14.60
C ARG A 287 -6.27 -51.04 13.22
N ASP A 288 -5.16 -50.39 12.86
CA ASP A 288 -4.54 -50.58 11.52
C ASP A 288 -4.02 -52.01 11.36
N ALA A 289 -3.48 -52.58 12.42
CA ALA A 289 -2.98 -53.94 12.41
C ALA A 289 -4.11 -54.99 12.21
N ILE A 290 -5.25 -54.82 12.90
CA ILE A 290 -6.37 -55.74 12.71
C ILE A 290 -7.11 -55.50 11.38
N ILE A 291 -7.19 -54.31 10.87
CA ILE A 291 -7.72 -54.07 9.53
C ILE A 291 -6.87 -54.80 8.48
N ALA A 292 -5.56 -54.63 8.51
CA ALA A 292 -4.64 -55.35 7.62
C ALA A 292 -4.76 -56.88 7.74
N TRP A 293 -5.00 -57.39 8.96
CA TRP A 293 -5.25 -58.82 9.22
C TRP A 293 -6.51 -59.31 8.52
N LEU A 294 -7.63 -58.57 8.65
CA LEU A 294 -8.91 -58.88 8.03
C LEU A 294 -8.86 -58.74 6.50
N ASP A 295 -8.18 -57.71 5.99
CA ASP A 295 -7.99 -57.48 4.55
C ASP A 295 -7.13 -58.58 3.89
N SER A 296 -6.27 -59.26 4.64
CA SER A 296 -5.56 -60.44 4.16
C SER A 296 -6.43 -61.66 4.00
N GLY A 297 -7.74 -61.55 4.24
CA GLY A 297 -8.72 -62.60 4.10
C GLY A 297 -8.86 -63.49 5.34
N LYS A 298 -8.16 -63.20 6.43
CA LYS A 298 -8.26 -63.93 7.67
C LYS A 298 -9.47 -63.47 8.48
N ARG A 299 -10.33 -64.42 8.89
CA ARG A 299 -11.51 -64.13 9.73
C ARG A 299 -11.40 -64.84 11.09
N THR A 300 -10.22 -64.83 11.63
CA THR A 300 -9.92 -65.43 12.94
C THR A 300 -9.33 -64.44 13.89
N ASP A 301 -9.60 -64.60 15.16
CA ASP A 301 -8.96 -63.81 16.20
C ASP A 301 -7.42 -64.03 16.19
N PRO A 302 -6.64 -62.96 16.13
CA PRO A 302 -5.17 -63.04 16.05
C PRO A 302 -4.48 -63.66 17.24
N GLU A 303 -5.13 -63.65 18.42
CA GLU A 303 -4.57 -64.19 19.69
C GLU A 303 -5.06 -65.61 19.97
N THR A 304 -6.40 -65.83 19.83
CA THR A 304 -7.00 -67.10 20.20
C THR A 304 -7.15 -68.08 19.01
N GLY A 305 -7.16 -67.59 17.81
CA GLY A 305 -7.42 -68.39 16.57
C GLY A 305 -8.91 -68.68 16.30
N GLU A 306 -9.80 -68.24 17.15
CA GLU A 306 -11.25 -68.46 17.03
C GLU A 306 -11.83 -67.75 15.81
N VAL A 307 -12.80 -68.33 15.14
CA VAL A 307 -13.48 -67.67 14.01
C VAL A 307 -14.34 -66.53 14.54
N LEU A 308 -14.16 -65.36 13.95
CA LEU A 308 -14.93 -64.18 14.28
C LEU A 308 -16.35 -64.25 13.71
N GLU A 309 -17.34 -64.28 14.58
CA GLU A 309 -18.75 -64.21 14.21
C GLU A 309 -19.16 -62.81 13.71
N ASP A 310 -18.53 -61.78 14.28
CA ASP A 310 -18.69 -60.36 13.91
C ASP A 310 -17.31 -59.69 13.75
N VAL A 311 -17.10 -59.08 12.59
CA VAL A 311 -15.85 -58.36 12.29
C VAL A 311 -15.93 -56.87 12.64
N SER A 312 -17.00 -56.43 13.32
CA SER A 312 -17.12 -55.06 13.79
C SER A 312 -16.03 -54.72 14.85
N LEU A 313 -15.36 -53.61 14.66
CA LEU A 313 -14.32 -53.11 15.54
C LEU A 313 -14.89 -52.08 16.50
N ARG A 314 -14.77 -52.32 17.80
CA ARG A 314 -15.24 -51.41 18.85
C ARG A 314 -14.05 -50.74 19.49
N SER A 315 -13.97 -49.37 19.42
CA SER A 315 -12.89 -48.60 20.09
C SER A 315 -12.88 -48.87 21.60
N ASN A 316 -11.73 -49.25 22.14
CA ASN A 316 -11.52 -49.46 23.56
C ASN A 316 -10.99 -48.14 24.21
N LEU A 317 -11.92 -47.27 24.55
CA LEU A 317 -11.60 -45.95 25.10
C LEU A 317 -10.89 -46.00 26.43
N LEU A 318 -11.26 -46.94 27.33
CA LEU A 318 -10.63 -47.10 28.65
C LEU A 318 -9.17 -47.51 28.52
N LEU A 319 -8.90 -48.46 27.65
CA LEU A 319 -7.52 -48.93 27.42
C LEU A 319 -6.69 -47.83 26.77
N ARG A 320 -7.27 -47.12 25.82
CA ARG A 320 -6.60 -45.95 25.20
C ARG A 320 -6.22 -44.91 26.25
N GLN A 321 -7.13 -44.52 27.15
CA GLN A 321 -6.87 -43.58 28.20
C GLN A 321 -5.74 -44.09 29.13
N SER A 322 -5.76 -45.38 29.51
CA SER A 322 -4.70 -45.95 30.33
C SER A 322 -3.34 -45.94 29.65
N ILE A 323 -3.27 -46.18 28.34
CA ILE A 323 -2.04 -46.08 27.54
C ILE A 323 -1.56 -44.61 27.48
N GLU A 324 -2.46 -43.66 27.29
CA GLU A 324 -2.13 -42.24 27.28
C GLU A 324 -1.59 -41.79 28.65
N GLU A 325 -2.20 -42.21 29.75
CA GLU A 325 -1.70 -41.91 31.10
C GLU A 325 -0.32 -42.51 31.37
N TRP A 326 -0.05 -43.74 30.89
CA TRP A 326 1.26 -44.34 30.97
C TRP A 326 2.31 -43.55 30.14
N ARG A 327 1.97 -43.10 28.94
CA ARG A 327 2.87 -42.26 28.14
C ARG A 327 3.17 -40.94 28.83
N GLU A 328 2.15 -40.28 29.38
CA GLU A 328 2.27 -39.03 30.14
C GLU A 328 3.20 -39.17 31.37
N LEU A 329 3.12 -40.28 32.09
CA LEU A 329 4.06 -40.55 33.20
C LEU A 329 5.49 -40.67 32.72
N ASN A 330 5.73 -41.38 31.61
CA ASN A 330 7.06 -41.44 30.96
C ASN A 330 7.54 -40.08 30.48
N TYR A 331 6.68 -39.23 29.93
CA TYR A 331 7.06 -37.87 29.56
C TYR A 331 7.49 -37.06 30.79
N CYS A 332 6.78 -37.13 31.92
CA CYS A 332 7.17 -36.47 33.16
C CYS A 332 8.51 -36.99 33.73
N LEU A 333 8.80 -38.29 33.63
CA LEU A 333 10.11 -38.84 34.01
C LEU A 333 11.23 -38.28 33.16
N ASN A 334 11.05 -38.23 31.83
CA ASN A 334 12.02 -37.70 30.92
C ASN A 334 12.25 -36.20 31.11
N ILE A 335 11.18 -35.42 31.43
CA ILE A 335 11.28 -34.00 31.77
C ILE A 335 12.09 -33.83 33.09
N ARG A 336 11.86 -34.65 34.10
CA ARG A 336 12.62 -34.65 35.37
C ARG A 336 14.10 -34.97 35.12
N SER A 337 14.39 -36.01 34.35
CA SER A 337 15.76 -36.39 33.97
C SER A 337 16.46 -35.28 33.20
N SER A 338 15.78 -34.68 32.22
CA SER A 338 16.31 -33.52 31.45
C SER A 338 16.58 -32.34 32.37
N GLU A 339 15.73 -32.06 33.36
CA GLU A 339 15.91 -31.00 34.36
C GLU A 339 17.20 -31.20 35.16
N ALA A 340 17.45 -32.42 35.63
CA ALA A 340 18.65 -32.78 36.38
C ALA A 340 19.93 -32.62 35.48
N LYS A 341 19.89 -33.14 34.27
CA LYS A 341 21.01 -33.05 33.28
C LYS A 341 21.33 -31.64 32.86
N LEU A 342 20.31 -30.76 32.68
CA LEU A 342 20.48 -29.32 32.35
C LEU A 342 21.06 -28.53 33.53
N SER A 343 20.96 -29.04 34.77
CA SER A 343 21.54 -28.41 35.94
C SER A 343 23.02 -28.77 36.12
N SER A 344 23.58 -29.68 35.32
CA SER A 344 24.98 -30.08 35.33
C SER A 344 25.83 -29.06 34.58
N ASP A 345 27.05 -28.81 35.06
CA ASP A 345 28.03 -27.92 34.37
C ASP A 345 28.80 -28.69 33.25
N VAL A 346 28.41 -29.93 32.94
CA VAL A 346 29.07 -30.76 31.94
C VAL A 346 28.32 -30.64 30.58
N ASP A 347 29.00 -30.13 29.58
CA ASP A 347 28.42 -29.95 28.25
C ASP A 347 27.81 -31.23 27.64
N SER A 348 28.41 -32.42 27.87
CA SER A 348 27.85 -33.68 27.34
C SER A 348 26.49 -34.03 28.00
N SER A 349 26.31 -33.73 29.29
CA SER A 349 25.02 -33.92 29.97
C SER A 349 23.95 -32.95 29.44
N VAL A 350 24.35 -31.72 29.15
CA VAL A 350 23.46 -30.71 28.53
C VAL A 350 23.07 -31.18 27.14
N GLU A 351 23.99 -31.65 26.32
CA GLU A 351 23.69 -32.15 24.97
C GLU A 351 22.74 -33.37 24.97
N GLU A 352 22.91 -34.26 25.94
CA GLU A 352 22.03 -35.44 26.13
C GLU A 352 20.62 -34.99 26.52
N ALA A 353 20.51 -34.05 27.48
CA ALA A 353 19.21 -33.46 27.89
C ALA A 353 18.50 -32.79 26.73
N LEU A 354 19.22 -31.98 25.89
CA LEU A 354 18.65 -31.34 24.72
C LEU A 354 18.16 -32.36 23.67
N SER A 355 18.92 -33.49 23.46
CA SER A 355 18.48 -34.56 22.57
C SER A 355 17.22 -35.25 23.07
N GLN A 356 17.14 -35.48 24.39
CA GLN A 356 15.98 -36.07 25.04
C GLN A 356 14.74 -35.13 24.92
N MET A 357 14.94 -33.83 25.13
CA MET A 357 13.89 -32.84 24.92
C MET A 357 13.41 -32.81 23.47
N GLN A 358 14.29 -32.81 22.48
CA GLN A 358 13.89 -32.83 21.07
C GLN A 358 13.06 -34.08 20.73
N TYR A 359 13.44 -35.25 21.27
CA TYR A 359 12.65 -36.47 21.14
C TYR A 359 11.24 -36.30 21.76
N LEU A 360 11.15 -35.77 22.98
CA LEU A 360 9.87 -35.57 23.66
C LEU A 360 8.95 -34.57 22.89
N LEU A 361 9.52 -33.50 22.36
CA LEU A 361 8.79 -32.50 21.60
C LEU A 361 8.20 -33.08 20.30
N GLY A 362 8.87 -34.05 19.71
CA GLY A 362 8.38 -34.80 18.54
C GLY A 362 7.27 -35.82 18.85
N GLU A 363 7.26 -36.37 20.08
CA GLU A 363 6.31 -37.43 20.47
C GLU A 363 4.88 -36.87 20.68
N SER A 364 4.75 -35.74 21.35
CA SER A 364 3.45 -35.13 21.63
C SER A 364 3.52 -33.61 21.83
N SER A 365 2.56 -32.94 21.29
CA SER A 365 2.44 -31.49 21.44
C SER A 365 2.20 -31.01 22.88
N ILE A 366 1.63 -31.85 23.74
CA ILE A 366 1.45 -31.53 25.17
C ILE A 366 2.81 -31.33 25.86
N ASN A 367 3.86 -31.99 25.36
CA ASN A 367 5.21 -31.86 25.88
C ASN A 367 5.76 -30.44 25.70
N LYS A 368 5.31 -29.68 24.69
CA LYS A 368 5.68 -28.26 24.53
C LYS A 368 5.19 -27.42 25.72
N ASP A 369 3.96 -27.68 26.21
CA ASP A 369 3.42 -27.06 27.41
C ASP A 369 4.16 -27.54 28.66
N TRP A 370 4.36 -28.84 28.80
CA TRP A 370 4.92 -29.44 30.00
C TRP A 370 6.39 -29.08 30.23
N VAL A 371 7.20 -29.04 29.16
CA VAL A 371 8.59 -28.52 29.17
C VAL A 371 8.61 -27.08 29.66
N SER A 372 7.67 -26.27 29.20
CA SER A 372 7.54 -24.85 29.59
C SER A 372 7.07 -24.70 31.04
N ILE A 373 6.05 -25.46 31.46
CA ILE A 373 5.54 -25.49 32.86
C ILE A 373 6.60 -26.00 33.80
N GLY A 374 7.40 -27.01 33.41
CA GLY A 374 8.53 -27.55 34.17
C GLY A 374 9.73 -26.59 34.28
N GLY A 375 9.70 -25.44 33.62
CA GLY A 375 10.79 -24.43 33.70
C GLY A 375 12.02 -24.74 32.84
N LEU A 376 11.96 -25.78 31.99
CA LEU A 376 13.09 -26.14 31.14
C LEU A 376 13.40 -25.09 30.07
N THR A 377 12.36 -24.40 29.56
CA THR A 377 12.54 -23.30 28.59
C THR A 377 13.43 -22.20 29.16
N ASP A 378 13.17 -21.76 30.39
CA ASP A 378 13.94 -20.71 31.06
C ASP A 378 15.40 -21.15 31.31
N ARG A 379 15.58 -22.42 31.69
CA ARG A 379 16.93 -23.00 31.89
C ARG A 379 17.72 -23.07 30.60
N VAL A 380 17.09 -23.49 29.52
CA VAL A 380 17.72 -23.57 28.19
C VAL A 380 18.14 -22.19 27.70
N ILE A 381 17.31 -21.16 27.90
CA ILE A 381 17.64 -19.75 27.58
C ILE A 381 18.82 -19.27 28.42
N ASN A 382 18.84 -19.56 29.74
CA ASN A 382 19.94 -19.19 30.61
C ASN A 382 21.27 -19.88 30.21
N ILE A 383 21.23 -21.15 29.78
CA ILE A 383 22.42 -21.87 29.30
C ILE A 383 22.89 -21.26 27.97
N LEU A 384 21.99 -20.84 27.07
CA LEU A 384 22.38 -20.15 25.83
C LEU A 384 23.23 -18.92 26.11
N GLY A 385 22.87 -18.14 27.14
CA GLY A 385 23.61 -16.95 27.56
C GLY A 385 25.00 -17.26 28.14
N ARG A 386 25.16 -18.37 28.86
CA ARG A 386 26.39 -18.72 29.60
C ARG A 386 27.35 -19.64 28.83
N SER A 387 26.85 -20.54 28.00
CA SER A 387 27.67 -21.50 27.30
C SER A 387 28.63 -20.83 26.32
N HIS A 388 29.86 -21.38 26.22
CA HIS A 388 30.85 -20.98 25.24
C HIS A 388 31.00 -22.04 24.13
N ASN A 389 30.46 -23.25 24.33
CA ASN A 389 30.48 -24.35 23.38
C ASN A 389 29.54 -24.07 22.19
N ARG A 390 30.12 -24.17 20.97
CA ARG A 390 29.38 -23.88 19.72
C ARG A 390 28.31 -24.92 19.43
N ASP A 391 28.55 -26.17 19.65
CA ASP A 391 27.61 -27.26 19.36
C ASP A 391 26.45 -27.25 20.34
N VAL A 392 26.73 -26.98 21.61
CA VAL A 392 25.68 -26.76 22.65
C VAL A 392 24.81 -25.58 22.25
N LYS A 393 25.37 -24.42 21.88
CA LYS A 393 24.59 -23.26 21.45
C LYS A 393 23.68 -23.55 20.25
N ARG A 394 24.24 -24.20 19.24
CA ARG A 394 23.47 -24.59 18.05
C ARG A 394 22.30 -25.51 18.43
N LYS A 395 22.56 -26.51 19.26
CA LYS A 395 21.55 -27.47 19.70
C LYS A 395 20.45 -26.81 20.56
N ILE A 396 20.83 -25.85 21.43
CA ILE A 396 19.89 -25.05 22.21
C ILE A 396 18.96 -24.27 21.27
N LEU A 397 19.48 -23.57 20.27
CA LEU A 397 18.69 -22.78 19.32
C LEU A 397 17.69 -23.64 18.54
N ILE A 398 18.10 -24.84 18.14
CA ILE A 398 17.22 -25.82 17.48
C ILE A 398 16.12 -26.27 18.45
N THR A 399 16.50 -26.66 19.69
CA THR A 399 15.53 -27.10 20.72
C THR A 399 14.54 -25.98 21.07
N LEU A 400 14.99 -24.74 21.18
CA LEU A 400 14.09 -23.59 21.39
C LEU A 400 13.13 -23.41 20.21
N LYS A 401 13.60 -23.60 18.97
CA LYS A 401 12.74 -23.58 17.79
C LYS A 401 11.65 -24.64 17.88
N ASP A 402 12.01 -25.88 18.23
CA ASP A 402 11.05 -26.98 18.39
C ASP A 402 10.00 -26.69 19.50
N ILE A 403 10.43 -26.04 20.60
CA ILE A 403 9.53 -25.63 21.71
C ILE A 403 8.51 -24.59 21.25
N VAL A 404 8.93 -23.61 20.44
CA VAL A 404 8.08 -22.45 20.06
C VAL A 404 7.29 -22.68 18.78
N GLU A 405 7.68 -23.65 17.96
CA GLU A 405 7.06 -23.93 16.67
C GLU A 405 5.56 -24.23 16.81
N GLY A 406 4.75 -23.37 16.21
CA GLY A 406 3.29 -23.46 16.26
C GLY A 406 2.67 -23.21 17.64
N HIS A 407 3.43 -22.70 18.65
CA HIS A 407 2.99 -22.59 20.04
C HIS A 407 3.10 -21.15 20.58
N ALA A 408 2.01 -20.38 20.51
CA ALA A 408 1.98 -18.94 20.84
C ALA A 408 2.48 -18.64 22.29
N ARG A 409 2.01 -19.40 23.29
CA ARG A 409 2.41 -19.19 24.68
C ARG A 409 3.90 -19.38 24.93
N ASN A 410 4.52 -20.37 24.27
CA ASN A 410 5.96 -20.59 24.41
C ASN A 410 6.75 -19.49 23.72
N LYS A 411 6.24 -18.92 22.63
CA LYS A 411 6.83 -17.72 22.02
C LYS A 411 6.83 -16.56 23.00
N GLU A 412 5.69 -16.25 23.61
CA GLU A 412 5.58 -15.20 24.65
C GLU A 412 6.54 -15.47 25.82
N LYS A 413 6.61 -16.71 26.29
CA LYS A 413 7.50 -17.07 27.37
C LYS A 413 8.98 -16.84 27.04
N VAL A 414 9.42 -17.14 25.81
CA VAL A 414 10.80 -16.85 25.36
C VAL A 414 11.07 -15.35 25.40
N PHE A 415 10.08 -14.51 25.07
CA PHE A 415 10.20 -13.06 25.16
C PHE A 415 10.30 -12.57 26.62
N ASP A 416 9.39 -13.04 27.47
CA ASP A 416 9.33 -12.65 28.89
C ASP A 416 10.58 -13.08 29.67
N SER A 417 11.20 -14.18 29.27
CA SER A 417 12.45 -14.70 29.86
C SER A 417 13.72 -14.01 29.33
N GLY A 418 13.60 -12.93 28.57
CA GLY A 418 14.75 -12.20 28.02
C GLY A 418 15.51 -12.97 26.91
N GLY A 419 14.82 -13.88 26.21
CA GLY A 419 15.43 -14.69 25.14
C GLY A 419 16.08 -13.89 24.03
N TRP A 420 15.57 -12.69 23.73
CA TRP A 420 16.13 -11.77 22.72
C TRP A 420 17.60 -11.45 22.98
N ASP A 421 17.95 -11.14 24.22
CA ASP A 421 19.31 -10.71 24.60
C ASP A 421 20.35 -11.79 24.37
N HIS A 422 19.92 -13.05 24.27
CA HIS A 422 20.79 -14.21 24.03
C HIS A 422 20.70 -14.72 22.59
N ILE A 423 19.57 -14.60 21.92
CA ILE A 423 19.37 -15.07 20.52
C ILE A 423 20.00 -14.09 19.52
N ILE A 424 19.77 -12.78 19.68
CA ILE A 424 20.27 -11.75 18.75
C ILE A 424 21.80 -11.81 18.58
N PRO A 425 22.62 -11.90 19.64
CA PRO A 425 24.08 -12.05 19.50
C PRO A 425 24.54 -13.32 18.78
N CYS A 426 23.68 -14.36 18.73
CA CYS A 426 23.97 -15.58 17.98
C CYS A 426 23.86 -15.37 16.45
N LEU A 427 23.10 -14.38 15.97
CA LEU A 427 23.02 -14.05 14.55
C LEU A 427 24.37 -13.60 13.95
N GLY A 428 25.21 -12.91 14.73
CA GLY A 428 26.53 -12.42 14.30
C GLY A 428 27.67 -13.43 14.46
N ARG A 429 27.38 -14.70 14.76
CA ARG A 429 28.41 -15.73 15.03
C ARG A 429 28.63 -16.64 13.82
N ASP A 430 29.24 -17.77 14.09
CA ASP A 430 29.59 -18.81 13.13
C ASP A 430 28.37 -19.25 12.28
N SER A 431 28.60 -19.65 11.04
CA SER A 431 27.52 -19.91 10.05
C SER A 431 26.48 -20.94 10.50
N SER A 432 26.86 -21.94 11.31
CA SER A 432 25.94 -22.97 11.81
C SER A 432 25.06 -22.46 12.96
N ILE A 433 25.60 -21.58 13.81
CA ILE A 433 24.86 -20.97 14.92
C ILE A 433 23.93 -19.89 14.38
N SER A 434 24.41 -19.05 13.48
CA SER A 434 23.62 -17.99 12.88
C SER A 434 22.45 -18.52 12.07
N LYS A 435 22.61 -19.69 11.39
CA LYS A 435 21.50 -20.38 10.72
C LYS A 435 20.42 -20.77 11.71
N ALA A 436 20.76 -21.47 12.79
CA ALA A 436 19.79 -21.88 13.81
C ALA A 436 19.12 -20.66 14.51
N ALA A 437 19.91 -19.59 14.74
CA ALA A 437 19.40 -18.37 15.36
C ALA A 437 18.41 -17.61 14.45
N VAL A 438 18.68 -17.48 13.15
CA VAL A 438 17.77 -16.80 12.24
C VAL A 438 16.49 -17.60 11.97
N GLU A 439 16.59 -18.93 11.95
CA GLU A 439 15.41 -19.81 11.85
C GLU A 439 14.52 -19.71 13.08
N LEU A 440 15.10 -19.74 14.30
CA LEU A 440 14.38 -19.51 15.55
C LEU A 440 13.75 -18.11 15.57
N LEU A 441 14.50 -17.09 15.18
CA LEU A 441 14.00 -15.73 15.13
C LEU A 441 12.81 -15.61 14.17
N TYR A 442 12.89 -16.22 13.00
CA TYR A 442 11.80 -16.26 12.04
C TYR A 442 10.55 -16.91 12.64
N GLU A 443 10.70 -18.05 13.31
CA GLU A 443 9.59 -18.75 13.96
C GLU A 443 8.94 -17.91 15.08
N LEU A 444 9.75 -17.20 15.88
CA LEU A 444 9.26 -16.30 16.93
C LEU A 444 8.44 -15.13 16.38
N LEU A 445 8.76 -14.65 15.17
CA LEU A 445 8.06 -13.55 14.52
C LEU A 445 6.78 -13.99 13.78
N GLN A 446 6.58 -15.30 13.58
CA GLN A 446 5.41 -15.85 12.91
C GLN A 446 4.29 -16.14 13.90
N GLU A 447 3.06 -15.90 13.45
CA GLU A 447 1.84 -16.45 14.03
C GLU A 447 1.14 -17.32 13.00
N ARG A 448 0.14 -18.07 13.39
CA ARG A 448 -0.66 -18.88 12.47
C ARG A 448 -1.34 -18.03 11.38
N SER A 449 -1.68 -16.78 11.70
CA SER A 449 -2.28 -15.81 10.77
C SER A 449 -1.26 -15.03 9.92
N GLY A 450 0.03 -15.27 10.11
CA GLY A 450 1.10 -14.55 9.43
C GLY A 450 2.12 -13.92 10.40
N TRP A 451 2.52 -12.68 10.18
CA TRP A 451 3.52 -12.02 11.01
C TRP A 451 2.91 -11.35 12.25
N ASN A 452 3.53 -11.61 13.42
CA ASN A 452 3.19 -10.88 14.66
C ASN A 452 3.76 -9.46 14.65
N VAL A 453 2.92 -8.50 14.27
CA VAL A 453 3.31 -7.08 14.13
C VAL A 453 3.82 -6.49 15.46
N SER A 454 3.26 -6.89 16.61
CA SER A 454 3.67 -6.37 17.92
C SER A 454 5.07 -6.84 18.30
N VAL A 455 5.40 -8.09 18.00
CA VAL A 455 6.71 -8.67 18.25
C VAL A 455 7.75 -8.12 17.26
N CYS A 456 7.38 -7.94 16.01
CA CYS A 456 8.23 -7.29 15.01
C CYS A 456 8.59 -5.85 15.43
N ARG A 457 7.65 -5.07 15.98
CA ARG A 457 7.96 -3.73 16.54
C ARG A 457 8.92 -3.76 17.72
N LYS A 458 8.80 -4.75 18.61
CA LYS A 458 9.76 -4.92 19.70
C LYS A 458 11.15 -5.26 19.17
N LEU A 459 11.24 -6.10 18.13
CA LEU A 459 12.51 -6.40 17.46
C LEU A 459 13.12 -5.17 16.77
N SER A 460 12.30 -4.31 16.17
CA SER A 460 12.73 -3.05 15.55
C SER A 460 13.47 -2.12 16.52
N GLN A 461 13.12 -2.17 17.80
CA GLN A 461 13.79 -1.37 18.85
C GLN A 461 15.20 -1.87 19.16
N GLN A 462 15.55 -3.10 18.75
CA GLN A 462 16.85 -3.71 18.93
C GLN A 462 17.78 -3.42 17.74
N CYS A 463 18.49 -2.29 17.77
CA CYS A 463 19.35 -1.85 16.65
C CYS A 463 20.35 -2.92 16.20
N SER A 464 20.90 -3.72 17.12
CA SER A 464 21.85 -4.81 16.83
C SER A 464 21.22 -5.93 15.99
N ALA A 465 19.91 -6.17 16.11
CA ALA A 465 19.22 -7.21 15.34
C ALA A 465 19.25 -6.90 13.85
N ILE A 466 18.94 -5.67 13.47
CA ILE A 466 18.97 -5.21 12.07
C ILE A 466 20.38 -5.36 11.51
N ILE A 467 21.39 -4.93 12.28
CA ILE A 467 22.79 -5.03 11.90
C ILE A 467 23.18 -6.49 11.60
N PHE A 468 22.86 -7.42 12.49
CA PHE A 468 23.20 -8.83 12.28
C PHE A 468 22.42 -9.48 11.16
N LEU A 469 21.14 -9.17 11.01
CA LEU A 469 20.30 -9.68 9.90
C LEU A 469 20.88 -9.27 8.54
N VAL A 470 21.31 -8.02 8.41
CA VAL A 470 21.94 -7.55 7.18
C VAL A 470 23.32 -8.22 6.99
N THR A 471 24.08 -8.45 8.06
CA THR A 471 25.36 -9.20 7.96
C THR A 471 25.17 -10.62 7.42
N LEU A 472 24.04 -11.27 7.76
CA LEU A 472 23.71 -12.58 7.21
C LEU A 472 23.50 -12.59 5.70
N LEU A 473 23.13 -11.46 5.11
CA LEU A 473 23.03 -11.33 3.64
C LEU A 473 24.39 -11.46 2.96
N LYS A 474 25.51 -11.16 3.64
CA LYS A 474 26.88 -11.41 3.15
C LYS A 474 27.28 -12.88 3.17
N GLY A 475 26.60 -13.69 3.96
CA GLY A 475 26.96 -15.08 4.19
C GLY A 475 26.78 -15.95 2.94
N LEU A 476 27.67 -16.94 2.79
CA LEU A 476 27.63 -17.94 1.70
C LEU A 476 26.42 -18.90 1.80
N GLN A 477 25.74 -18.93 2.94
CA GLN A 477 24.57 -19.78 3.19
C GLN A 477 23.29 -19.17 2.65
N ARG A 478 22.85 -19.65 1.50
CA ARG A 478 21.66 -19.17 0.79
C ARG A 478 20.38 -19.19 1.64
N GLU A 479 20.16 -20.25 2.43
CA GLU A 479 18.95 -20.43 3.24
C GLU A 479 18.85 -19.40 4.37
N SER A 480 19.94 -19.20 5.13
CA SER A 480 19.98 -18.20 6.23
C SER A 480 19.79 -16.79 5.71
N ALA A 481 20.37 -16.48 4.56
CA ALA A 481 20.23 -15.20 3.93
C ALA A 481 18.79 -14.95 3.43
N GLN A 482 18.12 -15.94 2.84
CA GLN A 482 16.72 -15.84 2.44
C GLN A 482 15.77 -15.62 3.63
N THR A 483 16.08 -16.26 4.77
CA THR A 483 15.28 -16.09 5.99
C THR A 483 15.50 -14.70 6.59
N ALA A 484 16.75 -14.23 6.67
CA ALA A 484 17.08 -12.86 7.13
C ALA A 484 16.43 -11.79 6.23
N GLU A 485 16.42 -12.01 4.92
CA GLU A 485 15.77 -11.18 3.93
C GLU A 485 14.26 -11.03 4.18
N LYS A 486 13.56 -12.15 4.40
CA LYS A 486 12.11 -12.12 4.73
C LYS A 486 11.81 -11.33 6.00
N ILE A 487 12.67 -11.47 7.03
CA ILE A 487 12.52 -10.73 8.29
C ILE A 487 12.73 -9.24 8.04
N LEU A 488 13.81 -8.84 7.35
CA LEU A 488 14.12 -7.43 7.07
C LEU A 488 13.01 -6.75 6.26
N MET A 489 12.52 -7.41 5.20
CA MET A 489 11.40 -6.90 4.41
C MET A 489 10.20 -6.57 5.30
N LYS A 490 9.87 -7.49 6.22
CA LYS A 490 8.73 -7.27 7.11
C LYS A 490 8.98 -6.17 8.14
N LEU A 491 10.18 -6.05 8.67
CA LEU A 491 10.53 -4.97 9.60
C LEU A 491 10.47 -3.59 8.92
N PHE A 492 10.84 -3.49 7.64
CA PHE A 492 10.73 -2.26 6.85
C PHE A 492 9.28 -1.89 6.50
N GLU A 493 8.40 -2.88 6.31
CA GLU A 493 6.96 -2.62 6.12
C GLU A 493 6.27 -2.09 7.39
N ILE A 494 6.75 -2.48 8.57
CA ILE A 494 6.10 -2.16 9.85
C ILE A 494 6.56 -0.82 10.40
N ASP A 495 7.83 -0.45 10.17
CA ASP A 495 8.45 0.74 10.73
C ASP A 495 9.52 1.28 9.77
N GLU A 496 9.23 2.42 9.16
CA GLU A 496 10.10 3.11 8.22
C GLU A 496 11.42 3.55 8.86
N GLU A 497 11.45 3.81 10.17
CA GLU A 497 12.69 4.12 10.90
C GLU A 497 13.73 2.99 10.82
N ASN A 498 13.30 1.75 10.55
CA ASN A 498 14.21 0.62 10.35
C ASN A 498 15.04 0.76 9.08
N ILE A 499 14.52 1.42 8.05
CA ILE A 499 15.24 1.73 6.82
C ILE A 499 16.41 2.66 7.15
N SER A 500 16.14 3.73 7.89
CA SER A 500 17.16 4.67 8.37
C SER A 500 18.20 4.00 9.26
N ARG A 501 17.80 3.09 10.15
CA ARG A 501 18.72 2.33 11.01
C ARG A 501 19.62 1.39 10.21
N ALA A 502 19.07 0.70 9.20
CA ALA A 502 19.86 -0.15 8.30
C ALA A 502 20.85 0.69 7.47
N ALA A 503 20.44 1.86 7.00
CA ALA A 503 21.29 2.79 6.29
C ALA A 503 22.43 3.31 7.16
N LYS A 504 22.17 3.73 8.41
CA LYS A 504 23.18 4.15 9.40
C LYS A 504 24.23 3.07 9.71
N ALA A 505 23.89 1.81 9.50
CA ALA A 505 24.79 0.69 9.70
C ALA A 505 25.72 0.42 8.49
N GLY A 506 25.71 1.24 7.43
CA GLY A 506 26.62 1.15 6.27
C GLY A 506 26.42 -0.09 5.40
N TRP A 507 25.18 -0.55 5.20
CA TRP A 507 24.90 -1.90 4.71
C TRP A 507 24.45 -2.03 3.25
N TYR A 508 24.57 -0.97 2.44
CA TYR A 508 24.22 -1.01 1.03
C TYR A 508 25.10 -1.97 0.21
N LYS A 509 26.40 -1.99 0.48
CA LYS A 509 27.33 -2.84 -0.25
C LYS A 509 27.04 -4.34 -0.16
N PRO A 510 26.76 -4.93 1.02
CA PRO A 510 26.36 -6.33 1.10
C PRO A 510 25.13 -6.70 0.30
N LEU A 511 24.14 -5.81 0.22
CA LEU A 511 22.94 -6.02 -0.57
C LEU A 511 23.26 -6.02 -2.06
N ILE A 512 24.08 -5.09 -2.52
CA ILE A 512 24.50 -4.96 -3.91
C ILE A 512 25.42 -6.12 -4.31
N ASP A 513 26.42 -6.44 -3.50
CA ASP A 513 27.32 -7.59 -3.75
C ASP A 513 26.51 -8.88 -3.92
N ARG A 514 25.46 -9.06 -3.15
CA ARG A 514 24.57 -10.22 -3.26
C ARG A 514 23.69 -10.17 -4.50
N ILE A 515 23.19 -9.01 -4.91
CA ILE A 515 22.46 -8.82 -6.16
C ILE A 515 23.38 -9.19 -7.33
N VAL A 516 24.61 -8.74 -7.32
CA VAL A 516 25.60 -9.00 -8.39
C VAL A 516 25.96 -10.48 -8.45
N GLN A 517 26.15 -11.15 -7.32
CA GLN A 517 26.60 -12.56 -7.28
C GLN A 517 25.50 -13.58 -7.58
N VAL A 518 24.25 -13.33 -7.20
CA VAL A 518 23.17 -14.33 -7.20
C VAL A 518 21.90 -13.69 -7.67
N ILE A 519 21.69 -12.95 -8.60
CA ILE A 519 20.40 -12.37 -9.11
C ILE A 519 19.23 -12.71 -8.15
N VAL A 520 19.15 -12.04 -7.02
CA VAL A 520 18.13 -12.30 -6.00
C VAL A 520 17.10 -11.16 -6.00
N VAL A 521 15.91 -11.43 -6.51
CA VAL A 521 14.78 -10.47 -6.60
C VAL A 521 14.54 -9.73 -5.28
N LYS A 522 14.57 -10.45 -4.17
CA LYS A 522 14.27 -9.87 -2.86
C LYS A 522 15.34 -8.93 -2.30
N CYS A 523 16.62 -9.16 -2.59
CA CYS A 523 17.66 -8.20 -2.20
C CYS A 523 17.48 -6.85 -2.93
N SER A 524 17.03 -6.89 -4.18
CA SER A 524 16.70 -5.68 -4.94
C SER A 524 15.51 -4.94 -4.33
N GLU A 525 14.47 -5.66 -3.86
CA GLU A 525 13.32 -5.08 -3.17
C GLU A 525 13.71 -4.43 -1.84
N ILE A 526 14.64 -5.01 -1.08
CA ILE A 526 15.19 -4.41 0.14
C ILE A 526 15.96 -3.13 -0.20
N LEU A 527 16.82 -3.18 -1.21
CA LEU A 527 17.60 -2.02 -1.64
C LEU A 527 16.69 -0.91 -2.17
N GLU A 528 15.64 -1.25 -2.91
CA GLU A 528 14.61 -0.31 -3.36
C GLU A 528 13.94 0.40 -2.17
N LYS A 529 13.56 -0.34 -1.13
CA LYS A 529 12.97 0.25 0.08
C LYS A 529 13.97 1.14 0.83
N LEU A 530 15.23 0.72 0.95
CA LEU A 530 16.29 1.51 1.58
C LEU A 530 16.56 2.83 0.84
N THR A 531 16.36 2.87 -0.47
CA THR A 531 16.60 4.05 -1.30
C THR A 531 15.33 4.84 -1.63
N SER A 532 14.17 4.42 -1.15
CA SER A 532 12.91 5.13 -1.37
C SER A 532 12.71 6.34 -0.46
N GLU A 533 13.49 6.46 0.61
CA GLU A 533 13.40 7.55 1.58
C GLU A 533 14.65 8.42 1.59
N ASP A 534 14.45 9.75 1.69
CA ASP A 534 15.51 10.76 1.66
C ASP A 534 16.57 10.54 2.75
N ASP A 535 16.16 10.12 3.95
CA ASP A 535 17.08 9.85 5.05
C ASP A 535 17.96 8.62 4.78
N GLY A 536 17.42 7.58 4.16
CA GLY A 536 18.18 6.39 3.78
C GLY A 536 19.28 6.72 2.77
N ILE A 537 18.95 7.50 1.75
CA ILE A 537 19.90 7.93 0.72
C ILE A 537 20.92 8.93 1.28
N LYS A 538 20.50 9.86 2.13
CA LYS A 538 21.39 10.84 2.77
C LYS A 538 22.47 10.17 3.61
N PHE A 539 22.12 9.15 4.40
CA PHE A 539 23.12 8.36 5.13
C PHE A 539 24.06 7.59 4.21
N PHE A 540 23.56 7.12 3.07
CA PHE A 540 24.37 6.47 2.07
C PHE A 540 25.43 7.40 1.46
N VAL A 541 25.11 8.66 1.26
CA VAL A 541 25.98 9.69 0.68
C VAL A 541 26.94 10.28 1.70
N ASP A 542 26.51 10.48 2.96
CA ASP A 542 27.28 11.17 4.01
C ASP A 542 28.42 10.34 4.63
N GLU A 543 28.38 8.99 4.53
CA GLU A 543 29.42 8.10 5.10
C GLU A 543 30.72 8.01 4.30
N GLY A 544 31.18 9.11 3.71
CA GLY A 544 32.61 9.43 3.51
C GLY A 544 33.48 8.59 2.58
N GLY A 545 33.06 7.43 2.13
CA GLY A 545 33.69 6.63 1.07
C GLY A 545 32.85 6.62 -0.19
N ALA A 546 31.73 7.27 -0.10
CA ALA A 546 30.55 7.08 -0.90
C ALA A 546 30.65 7.48 -2.37
N GLN A 547 31.47 8.46 -2.75
CA GLN A 547 31.48 8.91 -4.15
C GLN A 547 31.99 7.84 -5.11
N LEU A 548 33.03 7.11 -4.74
CA LEU A 548 33.59 6.04 -5.59
C LEU A 548 32.70 4.79 -5.58
N GLU A 549 32.07 4.51 -4.43
CA GLU A 549 31.17 3.37 -4.28
C GLU A 549 29.84 3.61 -4.99
N LEU A 550 29.31 4.84 -5.02
CA LEU A 550 28.07 5.17 -5.72
C LEU A 550 28.20 5.05 -7.24
N GLU A 551 29.33 5.49 -7.80
CA GLU A 551 29.66 5.31 -9.20
C GLU A 551 29.73 3.83 -9.59
N LEU A 552 30.36 3.01 -8.75
CA LEU A 552 30.41 1.56 -8.91
C LEU A 552 29.01 0.93 -8.82
N ILE A 553 28.19 1.36 -7.89
CA ILE A 553 26.81 0.87 -7.70
C ILE A 553 25.93 1.18 -8.90
N ILE A 554 25.96 2.41 -9.40
CA ILE A 554 25.23 2.79 -10.60
C ILE A 554 25.70 1.97 -11.80
N THR A 555 26.99 1.81 -11.94
CA THR A 555 27.61 1.01 -13.02
C THR A 555 27.22 -0.45 -12.91
N ASP A 556 27.24 -1.03 -11.71
CA ASP A 556 26.86 -2.41 -11.48
C ASP A 556 25.36 -2.66 -11.69
N LEU A 557 24.49 -1.77 -11.25
CA LEU A 557 23.04 -1.85 -11.49
C LEU A 557 22.71 -1.75 -12.99
N LEU A 558 23.40 -0.88 -13.72
CA LEU A 558 23.25 -0.76 -15.18
C LEU A 558 23.79 -2.00 -15.91
N ALA A 559 24.93 -2.55 -15.47
CA ALA A 559 25.50 -3.76 -16.05
C ALA A 559 24.66 -5.01 -15.78
N LEU A 560 24.06 -5.09 -14.60
CA LEU A 560 23.11 -6.16 -14.25
C LEU A 560 21.85 -6.11 -15.10
N GLN A 561 21.34 -4.93 -15.40
CA GLN A 561 20.20 -4.77 -16.28
C GLN A 561 20.47 -5.34 -17.67
N GLN A 562 21.70 -5.21 -18.21
CA GLN A 562 22.09 -5.81 -19.50
C GLN A 562 22.16 -7.33 -19.47
N LYS A 563 22.65 -7.92 -18.35
CA LYS A 563 22.82 -9.38 -18.20
C LYS A 563 21.52 -10.11 -17.91
N ALA A 564 20.49 -9.41 -17.43
CA ALA A 564 19.24 -10.00 -16.96
C ALA A 564 18.21 -10.30 -18.06
N ASN A 565 18.63 -10.57 -19.29
CA ASN A 565 17.71 -10.91 -20.41
C ASN A 565 16.78 -12.11 -20.17
N SER A 566 16.91 -12.83 -19.04
CA SER A 566 16.10 -14.00 -18.69
C SER A 566 15.30 -13.91 -17.38
N ALA A 567 15.39 -12.80 -16.62
CA ALA A 567 14.70 -12.68 -15.33
C ALA A 567 13.95 -11.34 -15.22
N HIS A 568 12.74 -11.27 -15.78
CA HIS A 568 11.87 -10.08 -15.72
C HIS A 568 11.65 -9.55 -14.29
N ASN A 569 11.61 -10.41 -13.29
CA ASN A 569 11.33 -10.03 -11.90
C ASN A 569 12.46 -9.25 -11.21
N PHE A 570 13.67 -9.27 -11.74
CA PHE A 570 14.83 -8.58 -11.16
C PHE A 570 15.00 -7.15 -11.68
N ARG A 571 14.67 -6.90 -12.95
CA ARG A 571 14.94 -5.63 -13.63
C ARG A 571 14.22 -4.44 -12.99
N ARG A 572 12.96 -4.62 -12.58
CA ARG A 572 12.15 -3.55 -11.97
C ARG A 572 12.76 -3.03 -10.65
N PRO A 573 13.02 -3.88 -9.63
CA PRO A 573 13.58 -3.43 -8.37
C PRO A 573 14.93 -2.72 -8.55
N ALA A 574 15.81 -3.25 -9.41
CA ALA A 574 17.11 -2.65 -9.69
C ALA A 574 16.99 -1.26 -10.32
N LEU A 575 16.08 -1.09 -11.30
CA LEU A 575 15.84 0.19 -11.95
C LEU A 575 15.16 1.20 -11.02
N ARG A 576 14.24 0.76 -10.15
CA ARG A 576 13.64 1.62 -9.13
C ARG A 576 14.66 2.12 -8.13
N THR A 577 15.56 1.23 -7.65
CA THR A 577 16.68 1.60 -6.80
C THR A 577 17.56 2.65 -7.47
N LEU A 578 17.93 2.42 -8.74
CA LEU A 578 18.72 3.37 -9.52
C LEU A 578 18.01 4.73 -9.62
N LEU A 579 16.71 4.73 -9.88
CA LEU A 579 15.91 5.96 -9.96
C LEU A 579 15.88 6.70 -8.61
N GLY A 580 15.72 5.97 -7.49
CA GLY A 580 15.76 6.53 -6.13
C GLY A 580 17.08 7.24 -5.86
N ILE A 581 18.20 6.57 -6.13
CA ILE A 581 19.55 7.14 -5.98
C ILE A 581 19.72 8.39 -6.86
N CYS A 582 19.30 8.34 -8.12
CA CYS A 582 19.47 9.43 -9.07
C CYS A 582 18.60 10.67 -8.76
N LYS A 583 17.46 10.50 -8.09
CA LYS A 583 16.60 11.62 -7.67
C LYS A 583 17.21 12.44 -6.53
N PHE A 584 18.01 11.82 -5.68
CA PHE A 584 18.51 12.45 -4.46
C PHE A 584 19.72 13.37 -4.68
N GLU A 585 20.70 12.97 -5.52
CA GLU A 585 21.96 13.73 -5.68
C GLU A 585 22.35 13.95 -7.14
N ALA A 586 21.93 15.10 -7.68
CA ALA A 586 22.23 15.49 -9.06
C ALA A 586 23.74 15.64 -9.36
N GLY A 587 24.56 15.98 -8.38
CA GLY A 587 26.00 16.15 -8.55
C GLY A 587 26.75 14.85 -8.78
N LEU A 588 26.38 13.79 -8.08
CA LEU A 588 26.94 12.44 -8.21
C LEU A 588 26.46 11.76 -9.50
N VAL A 589 25.19 12.00 -9.85
CA VAL A 589 24.62 11.48 -11.10
C VAL A 589 25.39 11.97 -12.31
N LYS A 590 25.80 13.23 -12.35
CA LYS A 590 26.58 13.82 -13.46
C LYS A 590 27.84 13.02 -13.78
N LYS A 591 28.61 12.67 -12.78
CA LYS A 591 29.88 11.95 -12.97
C LYS A 591 29.64 10.50 -13.36
N ALA A 592 28.70 9.82 -12.70
CA ALA A 592 28.35 8.44 -12.98
C ALA A 592 27.74 8.25 -14.40
N VAL A 593 26.90 9.18 -14.83
CA VAL A 593 26.31 9.17 -16.16
C VAL A 593 27.40 9.27 -17.26
N LEU A 594 28.36 10.16 -17.07
CA LEU A 594 29.45 10.36 -18.04
C LEU A 594 30.44 9.17 -18.10
N THR A 595 30.68 8.49 -16.97
CA THR A 595 31.63 7.38 -16.91
C THR A 595 31.03 6.04 -17.36
N ALA A 596 29.74 5.81 -17.15
CA ALA A 596 29.07 4.52 -17.38
C ALA A 596 28.30 4.43 -18.69
N ASP A 597 28.30 5.47 -19.54
CA ASP A 597 27.43 5.55 -20.75
C ASP A 597 25.95 5.21 -20.43
N ALA A 598 25.47 5.74 -19.34
CA ALA A 598 24.20 5.36 -18.74
C ALA A 598 23.00 5.67 -19.66
N VAL A 599 23.10 6.73 -20.48
CA VAL A 599 22.07 7.11 -21.45
C VAL A 599 21.88 5.99 -22.47
N SER A 600 22.95 5.48 -23.08
CA SER A 600 22.88 4.38 -24.05
C SER A 600 22.31 3.07 -23.47
N LEU A 601 22.52 2.84 -22.18
CA LEU A 601 22.01 1.66 -21.47
C LEU A 601 20.52 1.74 -21.15
N VAL A 602 20.02 2.92 -20.86
CA VAL A 602 18.61 3.15 -20.47
C VAL A 602 17.69 3.39 -21.69
N LEU A 603 18.20 3.98 -22.75
CA LEU A 603 17.44 4.26 -23.98
C LEU A 603 16.66 3.06 -24.54
N PRO A 604 17.21 1.83 -24.63
CA PRO A 604 16.49 0.67 -25.14
C PRO A 604 15.30 0.26 -24.25
N LEU A 605 15.29 0.65 -22.97
CA LEU A 605 14.21 0.32 -22.02
C LEU A 605 12.90 1.06 -22.31
N LEU A 606 12.94 2.14 -23.08
CA LEU A 606 11.72 2.81 -23.56
C LEU A 606 10.85 1.91 -24.44
N ASP A 607 11.43 0.84 -24.99
CA ASP A 607 10.76 -0.15 -25.83
C ASP A 607 10.44 -1.44 -25.12
N ASP A 608 10.69 -1.52 -23.81
CA ASP A 608 10.41 -2.72 -23.05
C ASP A 608 8.92 -3.08 -23.09
N SER A 609 8.61 -4.37 -23.08
CA SER A 609 7.23 -4.87 -23.04
C SER A 609 6.49 -4.47 -21.76
N ASP A 610 7.23 -4.28 -20.67
CA ASP A 610 6.72 -3.89 -19.37
C ASP A 610 6.51 -2.36 -19.28
N SER A 611 5.27 -1.94 -19.01
CA SER A 611 4.92 -0.51 -18.90
C SER A 611 5.67 0.18 -17.77
N GLU A 612 5.90 -0.52 -16.66
CA GLU A 612 6.57 0.03 -15.50
C GLU A 612 8.06 0.27 -15.74
N ILE A 613 8.72 -0.64 -16.45
CA ILE A 613 10.11 -0.44 -16.88
C ILE A 613 10.23 0.78 -17.81
N ARG A 614 9.30 0.95 -18.76
CA ARG A 614 9.29 2.15 -19.61
C ARG A 614 9.12 3.44 -18.83
N GLU A 615 8.27 3.43 -17.79
CA GLU A 615 8.05 4.58 -16.91
C GLU A 615 9.27 4.93 -16.06
N ILE A 616 9.96 3.93 -15.53
CA ILE A 616 11.21 4.14 -14.84
C ILE A 616 12.28 4.69 -15.81
N ALA A 617 12.35 4.13 -16.99
CA ALA A 617 13.30 4.56 -18.02
C ALA A 617 13.13 6.04 -18.42
N ILE A 618 11.90 6.51 -18.62
CA ILE A 618 11.67 7.92 -18.96
C ILE A 618 12.09 8.86 -17.83
N ASN A 619 11.85 8.49 -16.57
CA ASN A 619 12.29 9.24 -15.41
C ASN A 619 13.84 9.29 -15.30
N LEU A 620 14.52 8.16 -15.49
CA LEU A 620 15.99 8.11 -15.52
C LEU A 620 16.56 8.95 -16.65
N LEU A 621 16.00 8.85 -17.86
CA LEU A 621 16.44 9.62 -19.02
C LEU A 621 16.24 11.13 -18.83
N PHE A 622 15.16 11.54 -18.17
CA PHE A 622 14.98 12.93 -17.80
C PHE A 622 16.12 13.43 -16.92
N LEU A 623 16.51 12.67 -15.88
CA LEU A 623 17.62 13.03 -15.00
C LEU A 623 18.96 13.03 -15.76
N PHE A 624 19.23 12.04 -16.59
CA PHE A 624 20.46 11.90 -17.34
C PHE A 624 20.61 12.94 -18.45
N SER A 625 19.55 13.31 -19.11
CA SER A 625 19.52 14.30 -20.19
C SER A 625 19.94 15.71 -19.77
N GLN A 626 19.92 16.00 -18.46
CA GLN A 626 20.46 17.25 -17.92
C GLN A 626 21.98 17.37 -18.14
N HIS A 627 22.67 16.25 -18.32
CA HIS A 627 24.12 16.18 -18.43
C HIS A 627 24.59 15.71 -19.82
N GLU A 628 23.83 14.84 -20.49
CA GLU A 628 24.18 14.26 -21.78
C GLU A 628 22.97 14.16 -22.72
N PRO A 629 22.54 15.29 -23.35
CA PRO A 629 21.35 15.28 -24.20
C PRO A 629 21.57 14.73 -25.62
N GLN A 630 22.79 14.65 -26.13
CA GLN A 630 23.09 14.32 -27.54
C GLN A 630 22.67 12.91 -27.93
N GLY A 631 23.04 11.89 -27.16
CA GLY A 631 22.68 10.51 -27.46
C GLY A 631 21.16 10.26 -27.46
N VAL A 632 20.41 11.04 -26.68
CA VAL A 632 18.94 10.96 -26.64
C VAL A 632 18.33 11.46 -27.98
N VAL A 633 18.84 12.53 -28.55
CA VAL A 633 18.32 13.09 -29.84
C VAL A 633 18.44 12.06 -30.94
N GLU A 634 19.61 11.46 -31.10
CA GLU A 634 19.86 10.45 -32.17
C GLU A 634 18.92 9.24 -32.00
N TYR A 635 18.65 8.84 -30.77
CA TYR A 635 17.72 7.75 -30.51
C TYR A 635 16.28 8.09 -30.82
N LEU A 636 15.80 9.26 -30.41
CA LEU A 636 14.43 9.71 -30.63
C LEU A 636 14.10 9.94 -32.11
N LEU A 637 15.10 10.26 -32.95
CA LEU A 637 14.91 10.40 -34.37
C LEU A 637 14.66 9.08 -35.11
N LYS A 638 14.92 7.90 -34.46
CA LYS A 638 14.61 6.59 -35.06
C LYS A 638 13.09 6.40 -35.18
N PRO A 639 12.61 5.53 -36.11
CA PRO A 639 11.19 5.29 -36.30
C PRO A 639 10.49 4.86 -35.02
N ARG A 640 9.26 5.33 -34.79
CA ARG A 640 8.36 5.01 -33.66
C ARG A 640 8.83 5.45 -32.28
N ARG A 641 10.04 6.00 -32.12
CA ARG A 641 10.58 6.36 -30.79
C ARG A 641 9.95 7.64 -30.25
N LEU A 642 9.80 8.62 -31.11
CA LEU A 642 9.18 9.88 -30.75
C LEU A 642 7.67 9.75 -30.50
N GLU A 643 7.00 8.81 -31.19
CA GLU A 643 5.60 8.47 -30.95
C GLU A 643 5.42 7.91 -29.51
N ALA A 644 6.33 7.07 -29.06
CA ALA A 644 6.32 6.56 -27.68
C ALA A 644 6.49 7.70 -26.66
N LEU A 645 7.38 8.67 -26.94
CA LEU A 645 7.56 9.82 -26.06
C LEU A 645 6.31 10.71 -26.00
N VAL A 646 5.65 10.94 -27.14
CA VAL A 646 4.37 11.67 -27.19
C VAL A 646 3.30 10.91 -26.40
N GLY A 647 3.26 9.57 -26.48
CA GLY A 647 2.37 8.76 -25.67
C GLY A 647 2.57 8.93 -24.16
N PHE A 648 3.81 9.15 -23.70
CA PHE A 648 4.08 9.48 -22.30
C PHE A 648 3.59 10.89 -21.92
N LEU A 649 3.63 11.87 -22.82
CA LEU A 649 3.07 13.20 -22.59
C LEU A 649 1.53 13.17 -22.45
N GLU A 650 0.86 12.23 -23.12
CA GLU A 650 -0.59 12.09 -23.10
C GLU A 650 -1.14 11.30 -21.91
N ASN A 651 -0.28 10.63 -21.13
CA ASN A 651 -0.67 9.77 -20.03
C ASN A 651 -1.13 10.59 -18.79
N GLU A 652 -2.42 10.90 -18.72
CA GLU A 652 -3.01 11.70 -17.64
C GLU A 652 -3.01 10.99 -16.28
N ASP A 653 -3.01 9.65 -16.25
CA ASP A 653 -3.10 8.88 -15.01
C ASP A 653 -1.80 8.92 -14.17
N LYS A 654 -0.67 9.31 -14.81
CA LYS A 654 0.66 9.27 -14.20
C LYS A 654 1.40 10.61 -14.37
N GLY A 655 1.16 11.52 -13.43
CA GLY A 655 1.75 12.85 -13.43
C GLY A 655 3.29 12.87 -13.45
N ASP A 656 3.94 11.91 -12.79
CA ASP A 656 5.41 11.78 -12.75
C ASP A 656 5.99 11.44 -14.12
N VAL A 657 5.29 10.60 -14.89
CA VAL A 657 5.70 10.23 -16.26
C VAL A 657 5.55 11.42 -17.21
N GLN A 658 4.45 12.14 -17.10
CA GLN A 658 4.25 13.38 -17.86
C GLN A 658 5.33 14.41 -17.56
N MET A 659 5.63 14.61 -16.28
CA MET A 659 6.67 15.52 -15.80
C MET A 659 8.04 15.15 -16.37
N ALA A 660 8.39 13.86 -16.33
CA ALA A 660 9.66 13.37 -16.84
C ALA A 660 9.76 13.49 -18.38
N ALA A 661 8.71 13.15 -19.12
CA ALA A 661 8.66 13.28 -20.58
C ALA A 661 8.77 14.74 -21.03
N ALA A 662 8.03 15.65 -20.39
CA ALA A 662 8.12 17.08 -20.66
C ALA A 662 9.50 17.65 -20.30
N GLY A 663 10.07 17.22 -19.16
CA GLY A 663 11.41 17.63 -18.73
C GLY A 663 12.51 17.10 -19.66
N LEU A 664 12.40 15.87 -20.14
CA LEU A 664 13.30 15.30 -21.15
C LEU A 664 13.30 16.18 -22.42
N LEU A 665 12.13 16.53 -22.96
CA LEU A 665 12.03 17.43 -24.11
C LEU A 665 12.62 18.81 -23.84
N ALA A 666 12.48 19.33 -22.63
CA ALA A 666 13.03 20.63 -22.24
C ALA A 666 14.57 20.63 -22.22
N ASN A 667 15.19 19.49 -21.85
CA ASN A 667 16.65 19.35 -21.77
C ASN A 667 17.32 19.15 -23.14
N LEU A 668 16.57 18.66 -24.13
CA LEU A 668 17.15 18.42 -25.47
C LEU A 668 17.50 19.73 -26.17
N PRO A 669 18.56 19.77 -27.03
CA PRO A 669 18.97 20.96 -27.78
C PRO A 669 17.82 21.57 -28.58
N LYS A 670 17.59 22.86 -28.42
CA LYS A 670 16.48 23.59 -29.09
C LYS A 670 16.73 23.77 -30.61
N SER A 671 17.98 23.75 -31.03
CA SER A 671 18.41 23.92 -32.42
C SER A 671 18.13 22.73 -33.35
N GLU A 672 17.66 21.60 -32.79
CA GLU A 672 17.37 20.40 -33.59
C GLU A 672 16.05 20.53 -34.36
N GLY A 673 16.16 21.11 -35.57
CA GLY A 673 15.03 21.32 -36.45
C GLY A 673 14.27 20.06 -36.87
N PRO A 674 14.92 18.95 -37.23
CA PRO A 674 14.27 17.67 -37.57
C PRO A 674 13.40 17.13 -36.42
N LEU A 675 13.88 17.19 -35.18
CA LEU A 675 13.14 16.76 -34.00
C LEU A 675 11.91 17.63 -33.77
N THR A 676 12.06 18.93 -33.88
CA THR A 676 10.97 19.91 -33.73
C THR A 676 9.86 19.68 -34.76
N MET A 677 10.23 19.48 -36.05
CA MET A 677 9.24 19.22 -37.09
C MET A 677 8.49 17.91 -36.89
N LYS A 678 9.19 16.87 -36.50
CA LYS A 678 8.60 15.54 -36.21
C LYS A 678 7.66 15.54 -35.01
N LEU A 679 7.97 16.32 -33.96
CA LEU A 679 7.07 16.55 -32.82
C LEU A 679 5.78 17.27 -33.26
N ILE A 680 5.87 18.22 -34.17
CA ILE A 680 4.71 18.92 -34.73
C ILE A 680 3.83 17.94 -35.52
N GLU A 681 4.42 17.07 -36.34
CA GLU A 681 3.72 16.05 -37.12
C GLU A 681 2.99 15.03 -36.27
N LEU A 682 3.48 14.77 -35.07
CA LEU A 682 2.91 13.83 -34.09
C LEU A 682 1.99 14.50 -33.03
N ASP A 683 1.50 15.70 -33.30
CA ASP A 683 0.67 16.50 -32.38
C ASP A 683 1.29 16.71 -30.97
N GLY A 684 2.62 16.66 -30.88
CA GLY A 684 3.35 16.83 -29.62
C GLY A 684 3.10 18.18 -28.94
N ILE A 685 2.82 19.25 -29.72
CA ILE A 685 2.39 20.55 -29.16
C ILE A 685 1.09 20.41 -28.41
N ASP A 686 0.10 19.70 -28.95
CA ASP A 686 -1.20 19.53 -28.29
C ASP A 686 -1.08 18.72 -27.02
N ALA A 687 -0.24 17.65 -27.01
CA ALA A 687 0.08 16.87 -25.80
C ALA A 687 0.71 17.77 -24.71
N ILE A 688 1.68 18.64 -25.08
CA ILE A 688 2.30 19.57 -24.13
C ILE A 688 1.28 20.61 -23.62
N LEU A 689 0.44 21.17 -24.48
CA LEU A 689 -0.59 22.12 -24.10
C LEU A 689 -1.67 21.48 -23.22
N LYS A 690 -1.94 20.18 -23.36
CA LYS A 690 -2.81 19.41 -22.50
C LYS A 690 -2.22 19.31 -21.08
N ILE A 691 -0.93 19.04 -20.94
CA ILE A 691 -0.23 19.06 -19.64
C ILE A 691 -0.36 20.43 -18.96
N LEU A 692 -0.27 21.52 -19.71
CA LEU A 692 -0.45 22.87 -19.15
C LEU A 692 -1.86 23.10 -18.56
N ARG A 693 -2.87 22.39 -19.04
CA ARG A 693 -4.25 22.48 -18.54
C ARG A 693 -4.48 21.58 -17.32
N THR A 694 -4.04 20.34 -17.37
CA THR A 694 -4.44 19.26 -16.42
C THR A 694 -3.29 18.71 -15.58
N GLY A 695 -2.02 18.89 -15.96
CA GLY A 695 -0.85 18.31 -15.31
C GLY A 695 -0.56 18.83 -13.89
N THR A 696 0.38 18.16 -13.21
CA THR A 696 0.95 18.62 -11.93
C THR A 696 1.72 19.92 -12.08
N ILE A 697 2.08 20.56 -10.97
CA ILE A 697 2.83 21.83 -11.00
C ILE A 697 4.16 21.64 -11.72
N GLU A 698 4.92 20.60 -11.36
CA GLU A 698 6.22 20.27 -11.92
C GLU A 698 6.11 19.90 -13.41
N ALA A 699 5.07 19.13 -13.77
CA ALA A 699 4.80 18.78 -15.16
C ALA A 699 4.48 20.04 -16.00
N LYS A 700 3.70 20.98 -15.47
CA LYS A 700 3.42 22.28 -16.13
C LYS A 700 4.67 23.12 -16.30
N GLU A 701 5.53 23.17 -15.30
CA GLU A 701 6.80 23.89 -15.39
C GLU A 701 7.72 23.32 -16.48
N ASN A 702 7.85 21.98 -16.52
CA ASN A 702 8.63 21.31 -17.55
C ASN A 702 8.00 21.46 -18.95
N ALA A 703 6.69 21.40 -19.05
CA ALA A 703 5.95 21.63 -20.27
C ALA A 703 6.18 23.05 -20.83
N LEU A 704 6.16 24.09 -19.96
CA LEU A 704 6.54 25.44 -20.37
C LEU A 704 7.97 25.50 -20.89
N SER A 705 8.92 24.81 -20.25
CA SER A 705 10.30 24.73 -20.73
C SER A 705 10.42 24.02 -22.08
N ALA A 706 9.66 22.94 -22.31
CA ALA A 706 9.62 22.23 -23.57
C ALA A 706 9.08 23.09 -24.72
N LEU A 707 8.15 24.02 -24.45
CA LEU A 707 7.58 24.92 -25.46
C LEU A 707 8.59 25.89 -26.03
N PHE A 708 9.74 26.19 -25.37
CA PHE A 708 10.78 27.04 -25.96
C PHE A 708 11.32 26.51 -27.30
N ARG A 709 11.23 25.20 -27.52
CA ARG A 709 11.61 24.59 -28.81
C ARG A 709 10.77 25.11 -29.95
N PHE A 710 9.51 25.43 -29.70
CA PHE A 710 8.56 25.87 -30.72
C PHE A 710 8.46 27.42 -30.84
N SER A 711 9.04 28.13 -29.87
CA SER A 711 8.99 29.60 -29.80
C SER A 711 10.19 30.29 -30.44
N ASP A 712 11.14 29.55 -31.04
CA ASP A 712 12.35 30.11 -31.67
C ASP A 712 12.01 31.19 -32.73
N PRO A 713 12.53 32.42 -32.58
CA PRO A 713 12.31 33.52 -33.54
C PRO A 713 12.84 33.24 -34.93
N THR A 714 13.74 32.28 -35.11
CA THR A 714 14.27 31.90 -36.45
C THR A 714 13.32 30.95 -37.17
N ASN A 715 12.39 30.27 -36.47
CA ASN A 715 11.41 29.34 -37.02
C ASN A 715 9.98 29.85 -36.89
N ILE A 716 9.61 30.85 -37.70
CA ILE A 716 8.27 31.47 -37.67
C ILE A 716 7.14 30.45 -37.90
N LYS A 717 7.39 29.38 -38.69
CA LYS A 717 6.39 28.34 -38.94
C LYS A 717 6.02 27.59 -37.64
N SER A 718 7.01 27.23 -36.85
CA SER A 718 6.84 26.59 -35.57
C SER A 718 6.08 27.51 -34.57
N GLN A 719 6.47 28.80 -34.52
CA GLN A 719 5.80 29.79 -33.67
C GLN A 719 4.32 29.95 -34.04
N ARG A 720 4.02 29.97 -35.33
CA ARG A 720 2.64 30.11 -35.83
C ARG A 720 1.80 28.91 -35.40
N ILE A 721 2.27 27.70 -35.62
CA ILE A 721 1.57 26.49 -35.21
C ILE A 721 1.32 26.48 -33.70
N LEU A 722 2.32 26.84 -32.89
CA LEU A 722 2.20 26.92 -31.42
C LEU A 722 1.06 27.87 -30.99
N VAL A 723 0.99 29.03 -31.63
CA VAL A 723 -0.01 30.05 -31.29
C VAL A 723 -1.40 29.69 -31.82
N GLU A 724 -1.51 29.10 -33.04
CA GLU A 724 -2.77 28.60 -33.61
C GLU A 724 -3.41 27.50 -32.75
N ARG A 725 -2.60 26.67 -32.09
CA ARG A 725 -3.06 25.65 -31.14
C ARG A 725 -3.48 26.23 -29.76
N GLY A 726 -3.44 27.55 -29.61
CA GLY A 726 -3.95 28.26 -28.44
C GLY A 726 -2.98 28.38 -27.26
N ALA A 727 -1.68 28.38 -27.50
CA ALA A 727 -0.67 28.53 -26.44
C ALA A 727 -0.77 29.89 -25.73
N TYR A 728 -0.99 30.98 -26.46
CA TYR A 728 -0.94 32.32 -25.88
C TYR A 728 -1.90 32.59 -24.73
N PRO A 729 -3.20 32.22 -24.79
CA PRO A 729 -4.10 32.38 -23.66
C PRO A 729 -3.67 31.59 -22.43
N LEU A 730 -3.05 30.41 -22.61
CA LEU A 730 -2.53 29.62 -21.50
C LEU A 730 -1.32 30.31 -20.85
N LEU A 731 -0.39 30.82 -21.65
CA LEU A 731 0.78 31.55 -21.13
C LEU A 731 0.35 32.79 -20.33
N VAL A 732 -0.61 33.59 -20.82
CA VAL A 732 -1.14 34.73 -20.08
C VAL A 732 -1.81 34.32 -18.76
N ASN A 733 -2.51 33.16 -18.73
CA ASN A 733 -3.06 32.63 -17.50
C ASN A 733 -1.98 32.23 -16.48
N PHE A 734 -0.85 31.68 -16.95
CA PHE A 734 0.28 31.37 -16.08
C PHE A 734 0.96 32.61 -15.47
N LEU A 735 0.95 33.77 -16.14
CA LEU A 735 1.42 35.03 -15.54
C LEU A 735 0.58 35.41 -14.31
N ARG A 736 -0.73 35.09 -14.32
CA ARG A 736 -1.68 35.43 -13.23
C ARG A 736 -1.64 34.47 -12.09
N ALA A 737 -1.65 33.15 -12.38
CA ALA A 737 -1.96 32.09 -11.42
C ALA A 737 -0.92 30.95 -11.42
N GLY A 738 0.23 31.10 -12.02
CA GLY A 738 1.30 30.12 -12.01
C GLY A 738 2.15 30.14 -10.74
N SER A 739 2.96 29.07 -10.52
CA SER A 739 4.10 29.11 -9.61
C SER A 739 5.12 30.17 -10.08
N LEU A 740 6.05 30.57 -9.20
CA LEU A 740 7.07 31.56 -9.58
C LEU A 740 7.87 31.13 -10.81
N THR A 741 8.27 29.86 -10.86
CA THR A 741 8.95 29.27 -12.02
C THR A 741 8.08 29.28 -13.27
N ALA A 742 6.81 28.92 -13.15
CA ALA A 742 5.87 28.92 -14.28
C ALA A 742 5.62 30.34 -14.80
N LYS A 743 5.48 31.33 -13.91
CA LYS A 743 5.36 32.74 -14.28
C LYS A 743 6.57 33.25 -15.08
N ALA A 744 7.79 32.95 -14.58
CA ALA A 744 9.02 33.32 -15.25
C ALA A 744 9.12 32.68 -16.65
N ARG A 745 8.88 31.37 -16.76
CA ARG A 745 8.92 30.64 -18.03
C ARG A 745 7.86 31.12 -19.01
N ALA A 746 6.66 31.42 -18.53
CA ALA A 746 5.58 31.98 -19.37
C ALA A 746 5.93 33.40 -19.89
N ALA A 747 6.49 34.27 -19.03
CA ALA A 747 6.98 35.57 -19.43
C ALA A 747 8.05 35.45 -20.53
N ALA A 748 9.06 34.62 -20.32
CA ALA A 748 10.12 34.34 -21.28
C ALA A 748 9.60 33.79 -22.63
N LEU A 749 8.61 32.87 -22.60
CA LEU A 749 7.97 32.33 -23.81
C LEU A 749 7.23 33.44 -24.62
N ILE A 750 6.48 34.28 -23.90
CA ILE A 750 5.82 35.45 -24.52
C ILE A 750 6.86 36.39 -25.11
N GLY A 751 7.99 36.61 -24.42
CA GLY A 751 9.10 37.40 -24.88
C GLY A 751 9.69 36.87 -26.21
N THR A 752 10.03 35.57 -26.25
CA THR A 752 10.59 34.93 -27.45
C THR A 752 9.63 34.95 -28.64
N LEU A 753 8.32 34.79 -28.43
CA LEU A 753 7.31 34.93 -29.45
C LEU A 753 7.21 36.39 -29.94
N SER A 754 7.15 37.34 -29.04
CA SER A 754 6.97 38.76 -29.36
C SER A 754 8.20 39.40 -30.05
N MET A 755 9.41 38.78 -29.93
CA MET A 755 10.61 39.20 -30.69
C MET A 755 10.39 39.16 -32.19
N SER A 756 9.51 38.33 -32.71
CA SER A 756 9.16 38.25 -34.12
C SER A 756 8.12 39.31 -34.54
N SER A 757 7.42 39.95 -33.60
CA SER A 757 6.30 40.87 -33.89
C SER A 757 6.67 42.08 -34.77
N PRO A 758 7.78 42.79 -34.55
CA PRO A 758 8.14 43.93 -35.36
C PRO A 758 8.38 43.58 -36.83
N LYS A 759 8.99 42.39 -37.09
CA LYS A 759 9.31 41.92 -38.44
C LYS A 759 8.07 41.44 -39.20
N LEU A 760 7.09 40.90 -38.49
CA LEU A 760 5.87 40.35 -39.07
C LEU A 760 4.75 41.39 -39.20
N THR A 761 4.87 42.50 -38.54
CA THR A 761 3.86 43.59 -38.59
C THR A 761 3.88 44.31 -39.96
N VAL A 762 2.75 44.24 -40.66
CA VAL A 762 2.60 44.96 -41.95
C VAL A 762 2.34 46.45 -41.71
N VAL A 763 3.35 47.26 -41.98
CA VAL A 763 3.21 48.72 -41.96
C VAL A 763 2.70 49.15 -43.34
N LYS A 764 1.45 49.61 -43.44
CA LYS A 764 0.95 50.22 -44.70
C LYS A 764 1.68 51.53 -44.92
N SER A 765 2.54 51.56 -45.95
CA SER A 765 3.10 52.82 -46.47
C SER A 765 1.95 53.69 -46.95
N SER A 766 1.83 54.86 -46.38
CA SER A 766 0.81 55.87 -46.78
C SER A 766 1.13 56.48 -48.12
N SER A 767 0.73 55.83 -49.23
CA SER A 767 0.73 56.47 -50.54
C SER A 767 -0.57 56.22 -51.29
N CYS A 768 -1.69 56.64 -50.72
CA CYS A 768 -2.92 56.99 -51.38
C CYS A 768 -4.00 57.44 -50.37
N TRP A 769 -4.47 58.67 -50.51
CA TRP A 769 -5.42 59.32 -49.62
C TRP A 769 -6.90 58.92 -49.83
N CYS A 770 -7.20 57.86 -50.57
CA CYS A 770 -8.56 57.66 -51.07
C CYS A 770 -9.35 56.49 -50.56
N PHE A 771 -8.89 55.60 -49.64
CA PHE A 771 -9.74 54.59 -48.98
C PHE A 771 -9.25 54.27 -47.59
N ARG A 772 -9.95 54.85 -46.55
CA ARG A 772 -9.92 54.26 -45.24
C ARG A 772 -10.88 53.06 -45.21
N PRO A 773 -10.42 51.83 -45.13
CA PRO A 773 -11.29 50.75 -44.66
C PRO A 773 -11.53 50.98 -43.17
N SER A 774 -12.79 51.05 -42.79
CA SER A 774 -13.19 50.92 -41.39
C SER A 774 -12.79 49.54 -40.87
N GLY A 775 -11.69 49.42 -40.10
CA GLY A 775 -11.21 48.17 -39.61
C GLY A 775 -9.99 48.37 -38.73
N ASN A 776 -9.81 47.69 -37.77
CA ASN A 776 -8.78 47.49 -36.72
C ASN A 776 -7.82 48.68 -36.48
N PRO A 777 -7.77 49.19 -35.23
CA PRO A 777 -6.81 50.23 -34.88
C PRO A 777 -5.37 49.73 -35.09
N LEU A 778 -4.48 50.59 -35.53
CA LEU A 778 -3.05 50.28 -35.65
C LEU A 778 -2.45 49.98 -34.30
N CYS A 779 -1.62 48.93 -34.19
CA CYS A 779 -0.93 48.58 -32.96
C CYS A 779 -0.13 49.78 -32.42
N PRO A 780 -0.34 50.16 -31.14
CA PRO A 780 0.31 51.33 -30.57
C PRO A 780 1.84 51.18 -30.44
N ALA A 781 2.37 49.96 -30.35
CA ALA A 781 3.83 49.71 -30.29
C ALA A 781 4.42 49.55 -31.69
N HIS A 782 3.83 48.73 -32.53
CA HIS A 782 4.44 48.35 -33.83
C HIS A 782 4.01 49.26 -35.01
N GLY A 783 2.93 50.03 -34.83
CA GLY A 783 2.48 51.02 -35.84
C GLY A 783 1.86 50.44 -37.10
N GLY A 784 1.56 49.15 -37.11
CA GLY A 784 0.89 48.41 -38.17
C GLY A 784 -0.25 47.55 -37.67
N ILE A 785 -0.76 46.66 -38.51
CA ILE A 785 -1.80 45.70 -38.10
C ILE A 785 -1.13 44.50 -37.42
N CYS A 786 -1.49 44.28 -36.16
CA CYS A 786 -1.05 43.16 -35.39
C CYS A 786 -2.19 42.19 -35.07
N SER A 787 -1.84 40.92 -34.86
CA SER A 787 -2.72 39.90 -34.36
C SER A 787 -1.94 38.95 -33.41
N VAL A 788 -2.63 38.13 -32.64
CA VAL A 788 -1.99 37.10 -31.82
C VAL A 788 -1.43 35.99 -32.72
N THR A 789 -2.14 35.59 -33.78
CA THR A 789 -1.80 34.44 -34.62
C THR A 789 -0.74 34.73 -35.67
N ASP A 790 -0.79 35.92 -36.29
CA ASP A 790 0.11 36.22 -37.43
C ASP A 790 1.37 36.97 -37.03
N THR A 791 1.27 37.83 -36.00
CA THR A 791 2.38 38.67 -35.54
C THR A 791 2.85 38.38 -34.14
N PHE A 792 2.20 37.48 -33.40
CA PHE A 792 2.53 37.10 -32.04
C PHE A 792 2.61 38.27 -31.04
N CYS A 793 1.81 39.33 -31.28
CA CYS A 793 1.88 40.57 -30.54
C CYS A 793 1.37 40.41 -29.10
N LEU A 794 2.20 40.71 -28.10
CA LEU A 794 1.87 40.59 -26.69
C LEU A 794 0.78 41.58 -26.24
N LEU A 795 0.61 42.71 -26.96
CA LEU A 795 -0.48 43.67 -26.67
C LEU A 795 -1.83 43.14 -27.10
N GLU A 796 -1.91 42.50 -28.26
CA GLU A 796 -3.13 41.84 -28.76
C GLU A 796 -3.48 40.64 -27.90
N ALA A 797 -2.49 39.97 -27.33
CA ALA A 797 -2.70 38.88 -26.32
C ALA A 797 -3.08 39.38 -24.95
N LYS A 798 -3.11 40.72 -24.73
CA LYS A 798 -3.41 41.34 -23.42
C LYS A 798 -2.47 40.91 -22.28
N ALA A 799 -1.20 40.60 -22.60
CA ALA A 799 -0.22 40.17 -21.64
C ALA A 799 0.40 41.31 -20.81
N LEU A 800 0.38 42.55 -21.33
CA LEU A 800 1.06 43.70 -20.77
C LEU A 800 0.70 43.98 -19.28
N PRO A 801 -0.57 44.02 -18.85
CA PRO A 801 -0.91 44.32 -17.45
C PRO A 801 -0.36 43.27 -16.47
N ASP A 802 -0.40 42.00 -16.88
CA ASP A 802 0.10 40.89 -16.06
C ASP A 802 1.63 40.89 -15.95
N LEU A 803 2.35 41.22 -17.03
CA LEU A 803 3.79 41.40 -17.03
C LEU A 803 4.23 42.57 -16.12
N VAL A 804 3.50 43.68 -16.16
CA VAL A 804 3.77 44.82 -15.26
C VAL A 804 3.54 44.44 -13.81
N LYS A 805 2.51 43.65 -13.53
CA LYS A 805 2.22 43.16 -12.18
C LYS A 805 3.35 42.30 -11.63
N LEU A 806 4.02 41.48 -12.45
CA LEU A 806 5.15 40.65 -12.03
C LEU A 806 6.34 41.49 -11.49
N LEU A 807 6.52 42.69 -11.97
CA LEU A 807 7.56 43.61 -11.48
C LEU A 807 7.32 44.07 -10.04
N SER A 808 6.07 44.07 -9.60
CA SER A 808 5.65 44.47 -8.25
C SER A 808 5.64 43.32 -7.23
N GLU A 809 5.87 42.07 -7.67
CA GLU A 809 5.91 40.89 -6.79
C GLU A 809 7.28 40.72 -6.08
N GLU A 810 8.26 41.59 -6.37
CA GLU A 810 9.62 41.62 -5.79
C GLU A 810 10.37 40.27 -5.88
N GLU A 811 10.06 39.48 -6.93
CA GLU A 811 10.72 38.23 -7.20
C GLU A 811 11.65 38.33 -8.41
N HIS A 812 12.94 37.97 -8.20
CA HIS A 812 14.01 38.28 -9.18
C HIS A 812 13.80 37.62 -10.53
N ALA A 813 13.49 36.31 -10.58
CA ALA A 813 13.41 35.57 -11.83
C ALA A 813 12.21 36.00 -12.68
N THR A 814 11.06 36.24 -12.05
CA THR A 814 9.85 36.69 -12.75
C THR A 814 10.00 38.12 -13.28
N ALA A 815 10.58 38.99 -12.47
CA ALA A 815 10.84 40.38 -12.86
C ALA A 815 11.87 40.49 -14.00
N TYR A 816 12.92 39.67 -13.96
CA TYR A 816 13.94 39.59 -15.01
C TYR A 816 13.31 39.23 -16.38
N GLU A 817 12.55 38.15 -16.43
CA GLU A 817 11.88 37.73 -17.66
C GLU A 817 10.79 38.68 -18.11
N ALA A 818 10.09 39.32 -17.17
CA ALA A 818 9.10 40.35 -17.48
C ALA A 818 9.76 41.58 -18.14
N ILE A 819 10.91 42.05 -17.61
CA ILE A 819 11.65 43.20 -18.21
C ILE A 819 12.16 42.84 -19.61
N GLN A 820 12.75 41.66 -19.78
CA GLN A 820 13.18 41.19 -21.09
C GLN A 820 12.01 41.13 -22.11
N THR A 821 10.86 40.63 -21.65
CA THR A 821 9.66 40.57 -22.49
C THR A 821 9.13 41.97 -22.85
N LEU A 822 9.08 42.88 -21.89
CA LEU A 822 8.69 44.27 -22.12
C LEU A 822 9.67 45.01 -23.05
N SER A 823 10.96 44.65 -23.01
CA SER A 823 11.98 45.23 -23.90
C SER A 823 11.67 44.93 -25.37
N THR A 824 10.99 43.84 -25.73
CA THR A 824 10.60 43.51 -27.08
C THR A 824 9.66 44.55 -27.74
N LEU A 825 8.94 45.33 -26.90
CA LEU A 825 8.10 46.43 -27.41
C LEU A 825 8.90 47.63 -27.96
N ILE A 826 10.22 47.69 -27.61
CA ILE A 826 11.07 48.84 -27.93
C ILE A 826 12.16 48.49 -28.95
N LEU A 827 12.60 47.23 -29.03
CA LEU A 827 13.78 46.82 -29.79
C LEU A 827 13.65 47.06 -31.27
N ASP A 828 12.92 46.81 -32.12
CA ASP A 828 13.02 46.89 -33.58
C ASP A 828 11.93 47.78 -34.27
N GLY A 829 11.52 48.85 -33.61
CA GLY A 829 10.47 49.69 -34.12
C GLY A 829 10.78 51.17 -33.92
N SER A 830 9.80 51.92 -33.64
CA SER A 830 9.97 53.30 -33.16
C SER A 830 10.09 53.25 -31.64
N PRO A 831 11.25 53.49 -31.03
CA PRO A 831 11.41 53.49 -29.59
C PRO A 831 10.40 54.36 -28.84
N GLN A 832 9.98 55.42 -29.50
CA GLN A 832 8.96 56.32 -29.01
C GLN A 832 7.61 55.68 -28.79
N ARG A 833 7.19 54.82 -29.70
CA ARG A 833 5.89 54.13 -29.56
C ARG A 833 5.88 53.14 -28.42
N GLY A 834 6.93 52.29 -28.28
CA GLY A 834 7.07 51.34 -27.20
C GLY A 834 7.13 52.00 -25.82
N ALA A 835 7.93 53.07 -25.69
CA ALA A 835 7.98 53.83 -24.44
C ALA A 835 6.64 54.48 -24.05
N ASN A 836 5.87 54.98 -25.01
CA ASN A 836 4.54 55.51 -24.79
C ASN A 836 3.53 54.41 -24.37
N VAL A 837 3.68 53.20 -24.86
CA VAL A 837 2.89 52.03 -24.44
C VAL A 837 3.22 51.68 -22.98
N LEU A 838 4.49 51.60 -22.62
CA LEU A 838 4.92 51.34 -21.23
C LEU A 838 4.47 52.43 -20.26
N HIS A 839 4.54 53.70 -20.69
CA HIS A 839 4.05 54.82 -19.91
C HIS A 839 2.54 54.74 -19.64
N LYS A 840 1.73 54.48 -20.68
CA LYS A 840 0.26 54.34 -20.56
C LYS A 840 -0.14 53.11 -19.73
N ALA A 841 0.72 52.10 -19.59
CA ALA A 841 0.51 50.92 -18.77
C ALA A 841 1.08 51.08 -17.37
N ASP A 842 1.54 52.26 -16.96
CA ASP A 842 2.19 52.55 -15.69
C ASP A 842 3.37 51.61 -15.37
N ALA A 843 4.07 51.06 -16.41
CA ALA A 843 5.15 50.09 -16.25
C ALA A 843 6.47 50.71 -15.80
N ILE A 844 6.73 52.00 -16.14
CA ILE A 844 8.04 52.66 -15.95
C ILE A 844 8.39 52.75 -14.46
N LYS A 845 7.41 53.03 -13.59
CA LYS A 845 7.62 53.16 -12.15
C LYS A 845 8.04 51.82 -11.55
N PRO A 846 7.30 50.67 -11.73
CA PRO A 846 7.77 49.39 -11.30
C PRO A 846 9.14 48.99 -11.85
N ILE A 847 9.48 49.29 -13.07
CA ILE A 847 10.82 49.06 -13.67
C ILE A 847 11.90 49.83 -12.87
N LEU A 848 11.66 51.08 -12.54
CA LEU A 848 12.57 51.88 -11.69
C LEU A 848 12.71 51.30 -10.30
N GLU A 849 11.63 50.81 -9.73
CA GLU A 849 11.63 50.20 -8.40
C GLU A 849 12.49 48.91 -8.35
N THR A 850 12.61 48.14 -9.45
CA THR A 850 13.51 46.97 -9.51
C THR A 850 14.99 47.34 -9.30
N LEU A 851 15.39 48.60 -9.57
CA LEU A 851 16.76 49.07 -9.30
C LEU A 851 17.09 49.12 -7.80
N THR A 852 16.10 49.12 -6.91
CA THR A 852 16.28 49.15 -5.46
C THR A 852 16.55 47.78 -4.88
N TRP A 853 15.77 46.77 -5.24
CA TRP A 853 15.74 45.45 -4.65
C TRP A 853 16.37 44.36 -5.53
N GLY A 854 16.40 44.51 -6.85
CA GLY A 854 16.86 43.47 -7.78
C GLY A 854 18.35 43.15 -7.64
N MET A 855 18.73 41.97 -8.08
CA MET A 855 20.12 41.55 -8.24
C MET A 855 20.77 42.28 -9.43
N ASN A 856 22.08 42.23 -9.56
CA ASN A 856 22.82 42.98 -10.60
C ASN A 856 22.32 42.68 -12.02
N SER A 857 22.03 41.41 -12.36
CA SER A 857 21.49 41.02 -13.67
C SER A 857 20.14 41.66 -13.97
N LEU A 858 19.20 41.68 -13.01
CA LEU A 858 17.92 42.37 -13.18
C LEU A 858 18.09 43.89 -13.33
N LYS A 859 18.98 44.50 -12.53
CA LYS A 859 19.30 45.91 -12.65
C LYS A 859 19.89 46.30 -14.00
N GLU A 860 20.76 45.43 -14.53
CA GLU A 860 21.36 45.64 -15.86
C GLU A 860 20.33 45.58 -17.00
N GLU A 861 19.37 44.65 -16.94
CA GLU A 861 18.29 44.57 -17.91
C GLU A 861 17.32 45.76 -17.78
N ALA A 862 16.98 46.13 -16.56
CA ALA A 862 16.16 47.31 -16.29
C ALA A 862 16.80 48.60 -16.82
N LEU A 863 18.13 48.78 -16.60
CA LEU A 863 18.86 49.92 -17.14
C LEU A 863 18.93 49.90 -18.67
N GLY A 864 19.07 48.71 -19.28
CA GLY A 864 19.00 48.56 -20.75
C GLY A 864 17.67 49.01 -21.35
N LEU A 865 16.57 48.64 -20.69
CA LEU A 865 15.22 49.08 -21.08
C LEU A 865 15.03 50.59 -20.85
N LEU A 866 15.42 51.10 -19.69
CA LEU A 866 15.32 52.49 -19.32
C LEU A 866 16.20 53.41 -20.23
N GLU A 867 17.35 52.94 -20.70
CA GLU A 867 18.17 53.66 -21.66
C GLU A 867 17.34 53.99 -22.93
N ASN A 868 16.57 53.05 -23.45
CA ASN A 868 15.72 53.26 -24.63
C ASN A 868 14.47 54.10 -24.32
N VAL A 869 13.93 54.01 -23.09
CA VAL A 869 12.80 54.85 -22.65
C VAL A 869 13.19 56.32 -22.51
N PHE A 870 14.33 56.62 -21.92
CA PHE A 870 14.78 57.97 -21.65
C PHE A 870 15.45 58.68 -22.85
N VAL A 871 15.48 58.07 -23.98
CA VAL A 871 15.75 58.77 -25.25
C VAL A 871 14.64 59.82 -25.51
N GLN A 872 13.46 59.72 -24.95
CA GLN A 872 12.33 60.62 -25.15
C GLN A 872 12.27 61.69 -24.05
N LYS A 873 12.17 62.98 -24.48
CA LYS A 873 12.06 64.11 -23.58
C LYS A 873 10.89 64.00 -22.60
N GLU A 874 9.73 63.55 -23.07
CA GLU A 874 8.51 63.43 -22.27
C GLU A 874 8.70 62.45 -21.09
N MET A 875 9.41 61.31 -21.32
CA MET A 875 9.70 60.32 -20.30
C MET A 875 10.69 60.85 -19.27
N VAL A 876 11.65 61.69 -19.71
CA VAL A 876 12.57 62.33 -18.79
C VAL A 876 11.85 63.40 -17.94
N GLU A 877 10.92 64.15 -18.48
CA GLU A 877 10.12 65.10 -17.72
C GLU A 877 9.23 64.44 -16.68
N CYS A 878 8.62 63.25 -17.00
CA CYS A 878 7.76 62.49 -16.07
C CYS A 878 8.51 61.74 -14.96
N TYR A 879 9.64 61.09 -15.32
CA TYR A 879 10.28 60.10 -14.41
C TYR A 879 11.73 60.45 -14.05
N GLY A 880 12.31 61.50 -14.68
CA GLY A 880 13.70 61.82 -14.57
C GLY A 880 14.17 62.19 -13.12
N SER A 881 13.31 62.83 -12.35
CA SER A 881 13.63 63.16 -10.94
C SER A 881 13.77 61.91 -10.08
N THR A 882 12.82 60.95 -10.22
CA THR A 882 12.85 59.70 -9.50
C THR A 882 14.01 58.80 -9.96
N ALA A 883 14.22 58.72 -11.28
CA ALA A 883 15.30 57.92 -11.85
C ALA A 883 16.68 58.43 -11.43
N ARG A 884 16.89 59.76 -11.40
CA ARG A 884 18.17 60.38 -11.01
C ARG A 884 18.59 60.00 -9.58
N GLY A 885 17.66 59.99 -8.63
CA GLY A 885 17.92 59.59 -7.25
C GLY A 885 18.46 58.17 -7.13
N LEU A 886 17.80 57.22 -7.85
CA LEU A 886 18.18 55.82 -7.86
C LEU A 886 19.54 55.60 -8.58
N LEU A 887 19.74 56.22 -9.72
CA LEU A 887 20.95 56.07 -10.53
C LEU A 887 22.20 56.63 -9.84
N VAL A 888 22.09 57.80 -9.15
CA VAL A 888 23.17 58.34 -8.35
C VAL A 888 23.54 57.37 -7.24
N GLY A 889 22.55 56.71 -6.58
CA GLY A 889 22.83 55.67 -5.59
C GLY A 889 23.60 54.48 -6.15
N LEU A 890 23.34 54.09 -7.41
CA LEU A 890 24.05 52.98 -8.07
C LEU A 890 25.48 53.39 -8.52
N THR A 891 25.74 54.63 -8.75
CA THR A 891 27.08 55.16 -9.13
C THR A 891 27.90 55.63 -7.95
N ALA A 892 27.30 56.05 -6.82
CA ALA A 892 27.95 56.55 -5.62
C ALA A 892 28.48 55.37 -4.78
N GLY A 893 29.77 55.30 -4.61
CA GLY A 893 30.41 54.37 -3.72
C GLY A 893 31.18 53.21 -4.34
N ARG A 894 31.15 53.04 -5.65
CA ARG A 894 31.96 52.05 -6.36
C ARG A 894 33.19 52.69 -6.93
N LYS A 895 34.41 52.31 -6.46
CA LYS A 895 35.66 52.61 -7.17
C LYS A 895 35.58 51.95 -8.54
N VAL A 896 35.85 52.71 -9.58
CA VAL A 896 35.83 52.24 -10.98
C VAL A 896 36.84 51.12 -11.15
N HIS A 897 36.42 49.86 -10.92
CA HIS A 897 37.10 48.68 -11.44
C HIS A 897 36.69 48.53 -12.89
N GLU A 898 37.61 48.13 -13.76
CA GLU A 898 37.39 47.92 -15.21
C GLU A 898 36.25 46.96 -15.52
N ASP A 899 35.77 46.14 -14.58
CA ASP A 899 34.70 45.12 -14.68
C ASP A 899 33.30 45.59 -14.21
N ASP A 900 33.10 46.85 -13.77
CA ASP A 900 31.81 47.30 -13.27
C ASP A 900 30.86 47.66 -14.43
N HIS A 901 30.25 46.63 -15.03
CA HIS A 901 29.30 46.75 -16.14
C HIS A 901 28.02 47.50 -15.73
N LEU A 902 27.52 47.25 -14.49
CA LEU A 902 26.31 47.91 -13.95
C LEU A 902 26.52 49.44 -13.77
N GLY A 903 27.64 49.83 -13.17
CA GLY A 903 27.95 51.25 -12.97
C GLY A 903 28.08 52.00 -14.27
N ARG A 904 28.68 51.39 -15.32
CA ARG A 904 28.76 51.98 -16.67
C ARG A 904 27.39 52.17 -17.33
N LYS A 905 26.47 51.19 -17.22
CA LYS A 905 25.09 51.29 -17.70
C LYS A 905 24.31 52.37 -16.96
N ALA A 906 24.45 52.46 -15.62
CA ALA A 906 23.78 53.45 -14.83
C ALA A 906 24.28 54.87 -15.14
N ALA A 907 25.60 55.08 -15.33
CA ALA A 907 26.18 56.34 -15.77
C ALA A 907 25.70 56.76 -17.19
N LYS A 908 25.53 55.78 -18.10
CA LYS A 908 25.02 56.06 -19.44
C LYS A 908 23.58 56.58 -19.41
N VAL A 909 22.71 55.97 -18.61
CA VAL A 909 21.33 56.43 -18.42
C VAL A 909 21.29 57.78 -17.75
N LEU A 910 22.17 58.02 -16.76
CA LEU A 910 22.29 59.31 -16.06
C LEU A 910 22.68 60.44 -17.01
N THR A 911 23.65 60.17 -17.95
CA THR A 911 24.04 61.16 -18.96
C THR A 911 22.89 61.48 -19.94
N LEU A 912 22.00 60.53 -20.24
CA LEU A 912 20.80 60.80 -21.03
C LEU A 912 19.82 61.73 -20.28
N LEU A 913 19.61 61.57 -19.01
CA LEU A 913 18.77 62.42 -18.17
C LEU A 913 19.34 63.86 -18.09
N GLU A 914 20.69 63.98 -18.02
CA GLU A 914 21.33 65.28 -17.96
C GLU A 914 21.28 66.09 -19.26
N ARG A 915 21.33 65.43 -20.42
CA ARG A 915 21.21 66.11 -21.73
C ARG A 915 19.94 66.95 -21.83
N TYR A 916 18.81 66.40 -21.35
CA TYR A 916 17.54 67.12 -21.41
C TYR A 916 17.36 68.15 -20.32
N SER A 917 18.01 68.01 -19.17
CA SER A 917 17.97 69.05 -18.12
C SER A 917 18.78 70.27 -18.47
N ARG A 918 19.86 70.18 -19.28
CA ARG A 918 20.67 71.30 -19.75
C ARG A 918 19.96 72.08 -20.90
N SER A 919 19.11 71.42 -21.68
CA SER A 919 18.37 72.10 -22.73
C SER A 919 17.19 72.90 -22.25
N SER A 920 16.74 72.71 -20.99
CA SER A 920 15.64 73.49 -20.40
C SER A 920 16.09 74.74 -19.66
N THR A 921 17.42 74.96 -19.52
CA THR A 921 17.99 76.13 -18.83
C THR A 921 18.56 77.19 -19.75
N SER A 922 18.36 77.11 -21.10
CA SER A 922 18.76 78.17 -22.01
C SER A 922 17.72 79.25 -21.90
N PHE A 923 17.96 80.26 -21.06
CA PHE A 923 17.37 81.58 -21.08
C PHE A 923 17.69 82.29 -22.43
N PRO A 924 16.75 83.01 -23.06
CA PRO A 924 17.08 83.79 -24.18
C PRO A 924 18.01 84.97 -23.78
N PRO A 925 19.03 85.32 -24.56
CA PRO A 925 19.89 86.41 -24.21
C PRO A 925 19.15 87.75 -24.52
N GLY A 926 18.98 88.56 -23.49
CA GLY A 926 18.94 89.96 -23.62
C GLY A 926 17.65 90.69 -23.75
N LEU A 927 17.33 91.45 -22.76
CA LEU A 927 17.11 92.88 -22.88
C LEU A 927 17.65 93.58 -21.65
#